data_e8f74db124dea61946dcc1cc34b24153
#
_entry.id   e8f74db124dea61946dcc1cc34b24153
#
_cell.length_a   1.000
_cell.length_b   1.000
_cell.length_c   1.000
_cell.angle_alpha   90.00
_cell.angle_beta   90.00
_cell.angle_gamma   90.00
#
_symmetry.space_group_name_H-M   'P 1'
#
loop_
_entity.id
_entity.type
_entity.pdbx_description
1 polymer ?
#
loop_
_entity_poly.entity_id
_entity_poly.type
_entity_poly.pdbx_seq_one_letter_code
_entity_poly.pdbx_strand_id
1 'polypeptide(L)'
;MRNRQIGLILLLLCGYVEARAQGGVPTFRQVVGDRTYTLLGRDPAQGSSTTIHTVVVPVVLAFESKKTAGRPFVLDAAPDVPALLRSPVFAKFEFPSGGVTQYADALLRTTFPKAADWHTLLDAHVAKPVRVSIPAGYGYVLTSKKSGRAFAVVDIQFLQREVFKQTPKQDGLVVAVTHNTTYYAEGDATLCCSWGAHGVDSATGNSFVLASYLSRAPDVVEEQDVQPFTQQLAEFVNDPLHDPLSHQRGASTAGNVVPAWIRPATMRPGDQGSCGGTGVASPYFVLEPTDTNPKNNFPVSKPFAAKANAATYHVQNGALLPWYTGAAEGLGSTYSFPDPQALTEAAHPCPARGRGGQGGAAPTAPTTAPIPLSSPPNGHHLIGYWTVYGGATPAREIPSQWDIVIAAFATPDHNAPEGTMQFRTPQGMDAEQFKADIAALKKEGRKVMISLGGGGQHFTLADPKRVPNFVSSVIRIVSDYGFDGIDIDFESPSLAIDPGDTDYRHPTTPSIVNLISALRQVHDHFGPGFMISLVPEGTQIPSGYPSYGGQFGSYLPILHAIRDILSFVDVQDYNTPPLQGLDGEIYQPGTVDYHAAMTELLLHGFNVGGDPKQFFEPLPADRVAVGFLTGDTTPAIVSQAMDYIITGKAPAGTHYRLQRPAGYPGMIGAMFWTLDADRRGNYNFSNVVGPQLHGYPAGK
;
A
#
# COMPACT_ATOMS: atom_id res chain seq x y z
N MET A 1 18.59 -51.58 -64.88
CA MET A 1 17.53 -51.20 -63.95
C MET A 1 18.07 -50.01 -63.17
N ARG A 2 17.59 -48.82 -63.50
CA ARG A 2 18.10 -47.54 -62.93
C ARG A 2 16.97 -46.98 -62.09
N ASN A 3 17.10 -46.93 -60.74
CA ASN A 3 16.22 -46.24 -59.83
C ASN A 3 16.58 -44.74 -59.89
N ARG A 4 15.55 -43.92 -60.25
CA ARG A 4 15.55 -42.46 -60.06
C ARG A 4 14.90 -42.14 -58.73
N GLN A 5 15.65 -41.57 -57.79
CA GLN A 5 15.13 -40.89 -56.62
C GLN A 5 14.69 -39.48 -57.03
N ILE A 6 13.42 -39.19 -56.83
CA ILE A 6 12.84 -37.87 -56.96
C ILE A 6 12.93 -37.23 -55.57
N GLY A 7 13.79 -36.24 -55.42
CA GLY A 7 13.86 -35.42 -54.22
C GLY A 7 12.71 -34.43 -54.18
N LEU A 8 11.84 -34.56 -53.18
CA LEU A 8 10.76 -33.61 -52.88
C LEU A 8 11.37 -32.47 -52.04
N ILE A 9 11.53 -31.30 -52.64
CA ILE A 9 11.90 -30.07 -51.92
C ILE A 9 10.62 -29.54 -51.28
N LEU A 10 10.48 -29.73 -49.96
CA LEU A 10 9.44 -29.08 -49.14
C LEU A 10 9.85 -27.64 -48.89
N LEU A 11 9.27 -26.70 -49.62
CA LEU A 11 9.33 -25.27 -49.27
C LEU A 11 8.50 -25.06 -48.02
N LEU A 12 9.15 -24.94 -46.87
CA LEU A 12 8.57 -24.45 -45.64
C LEU A 12 8.29 -22.94 -45.83
N LEU A 13 7.06 -22.61 -46.24
CA LEU A 13 6.48 -21.30 -46.06
C LEU A 13 6.28 -21.11 -44.54
N CYS A 14 7.26 -20.53 -43.87
CA CYS A 14 7.03 -19.95 -42.54
C CYS A 14 6.09 -18.76 -42.72
N GLY A 15 4.79 -19.06 -42.70
CA GLY A 15 3.76 -18.03 -42.45
C GLY A 15 3.98 -17.49 -41.05
N TYR A 16 4.45 -16.25 -40.93
CA TYR A 16 4.40 -15.51 -39.71
C TYR A 16 2.91 -15.33 -39.33
N VAL A 17 2.42 -16.16 -38.45
CA VAL A 17 1.15 -15.91 -37.75
C VAL A 17 1.44 -14.74 -36.83
N GLU A 18 0.92 -13.55 -37.16
CA GLU A 18 0.83 -12.46 -36.19
C GLU A 18 0.12 -13.04 -34.96
N ALA A 19 0.83 -13.16 -33.86
CA ALA A 19 0.25 -13.53 -32.59
C ALA A 19 -0.65 -12.37 -32.15
N ARG A 20 -1.95 -12.46 -32.49
CA ARG A 20 -2.93 -11.63 -31.80
C ARG A 20 -2.91 -12.08 -30.34
N ALA A 21 -2.57 -11.15 -29.46
CA ALA A 21 -2.68 -11.38 -28.03
C ALA A 21 -4.11 -11.78 -27.67
N GLN A 22 -4.30 -12.53 -26.60
CA GLN A 22 -5.63 -12.87 -26.08
C GLN A 22 -6.52 -11.65 -25.84
N GLY A 23 -5.93 -10.43 -25.74
CA GLY A 23 -6.60 -9.16 -25.45
C GLY A 23 -7.03 -8.32 -26.67
N GLY A 24 -6.80 -8.73 -27.91
CA GLY A 24 -7.25 -7.97 -29.10
C GLY A 24 -6.35 -6.81 -29.55
N VAL A 25 -5.29 -6.42 -28.83
CA VAL A 25 -4.30 -5.43 -29.27
C VAL A 25 -3.10 -6.09 -29.95
N PRO A 26 -2.49 -5.45 -30.98
CA PRO A 26 -1.28 -5.96 -31.60
C PRO A 26 -0.10 -5.86 -30.65
N THR A 27 0.74 -6.91 -30.62
CA THR A 27 1.99 -6.95 -29.84
C THR A 27 3.13 -7.50 -30.67
N PHE A 28 4.36 -7.12 -30.31
CA PHE A 28 5.57 -7.69 -30.88
C PHE A 28 6.58 -8.11 -29.82
N ARG A 29 7.52 -8.95 -30.19
CA ARG A 29 8.58 -9.44 -29.29
C ARG A 29 9.90 -8.74 -29.59
N GLN A 30 10.51 -8.17 -28.55
CA GLN A 30 11.84 -7.58 -28.59
C GLN A 30 12.81 -8.43 -27.79
N VAL A 31 13.88 -8.86 -28.41
CA VAL A 31 14.98 -9.58 -27.73
C VAL A 31 16.06 -8.58 -27.34
N VAL A 32 16.46 -8.57 -26.07
CA VAL A 32 17.57 -7.76 -25.56
C VAL A 32 18.41 -8.64 -24.64
N GLY A 33 19.63 -8.93 -25.06
CA GLY A 33 20.50 -9.88 -24.36
C GLY A 33 19.90 -11.30 -24.38
N ASP A 34 19.72 -11.87 -23.19
CA ASP A 34 19.13 -13.19 -22.97
C ASP A 34 17.62 -13.18 -22.73
N ARG A 35 16.96 -12.02 -22.84
CA ARG A 35 15.55 -11.81 -22.52
C ARG A 35 14.71 -11.43 -23.73
N THR A 36 13.47 -11.87 -23.69
CA THR A 36 12.44 -11.51 -24.68
C THR A 36 11.34 -10.73 -23.98
N TYR A 37 11.04 -9.55 -24.50
CA TYR A 37 10.00 -8.65 -24.00
C TYR A 37 8.84 -8.61 -24.99
N THR A 38 7.60 -8.55 -24.49
CA THR A 38 6.41 -8.33 -25.32
C THR A 38 5.99 -6.88 -25.16
N LEU A 39 5.91 -6.17 -26.28
CA LEU A 39 5.60 -4.74 -26.33
C LEU A 39 4.36 -4.51 -27.18
N LEU A 40 3.67 -3.39 -26.91
CA LEU A 40 2.49 -2.95 -27.65
C LEU A 40 2.86 -2.49 -29.08
N GLY A 41 2.02 -2.82 -30.05
CA GLY A 41 2.16 -2.38 -31.43
C GLY A 41 2.75 -3.45 -32.35
N ARG A 42 3.40 -3.01 -33.44
CA ARG A 42 4.11 -3.85 -34.40
C ARG A 42 5.61 -3.67 -34.27
N ASP A 43 6.36 -4.66 -34.71
CA ASP A 43 7.83 -4.64 -34.71
C ASP A 43 8.35 -3.41 -35.50
N PRO A 44 9.13 -2.51 -34.86
CA PRO A 44 9.70 -1.35 -35.51
C PRO A 44 10.61 -1.68 -36.70
N ALA A 45 11.20 -2.88 -36.75
CA ALA A 45 12.00 -3.35 -37.89
C ALA A 45 11.17 -3.57 -39.16
N GLN A 46 9.85 -3.71 -39.04
CA GLN A 46 8.95 -3.87 -40.19
C GLN A 46 8.46 -2.51 -40.76
N GLY A 47 8.79 -1.37 -40.14
CA GLY A 47 8.57 -0.03 -40.64
C GLY A 47 7.10 0.39 -40.83
N SER A 48 6.14 -0.32 -40.23
CA SER A 48 4.70 -0.04 -40.41
C SER A 48 4.09 0.58 -39.16
N SER A 49 3.28 1.64 -39.33
CA SER A 49 2.52 2.25 -38.26
C SER A 49 1.31 1.39 -37.85
N THR A 50 0.94 1.48 -36.58
CA THR A 50 -0.21 0.80 -35.98
C THR A 50 -1.14 1.83 -35.41
N THR A 51 -2.44 1.72 -35.72
CA THR A 51 -3.49 2.47 -35.02
C THR A 51 -4.33 1.49 -34.20
N ILE A 52 -4.41 1.73 -32.91
CA ILE A 52 -5.16 0.91 -31.97
C ILE A 52 -6.52 1.57 -31.74
N HIS A 53 -7.58 0.89 -32.14
CA HIS A 53 -8.92 1.31 -31.78
C HIS A 53 -9.05 1.36 -30.26
N THR A 54 -9.49 2.49 -29.72
CA THR A 54 -9.52 2.72 -28.27
C THR A 54 -10.89 3.21 -27.83
N VAL A 55 -11.54 2.45 -26.96
CA VAL A 55 -12.85 2.79 -26.43
C VAL A 55 -12.70 3.42 -25.05
N VAL A 56 -13.02 4.71 -24.95
CA VAL A 56 -12.99 5.47 -23.68
C VAL A 56 -14.33 5.29 -22.98
N VAL A 57 -14.31 4.68 -21.79
CA VAL A 57 -15.48 4.37 -20.97
C VAL A 57 -15.50 5.25 -19.73
N PRO A 58 -16.32 6.29 -19.67
CA PRO A 58 -16.49 7.08 -18.45
C PRO A 58 -17.18 6.23 -17.36
N VAL A 59 -16.66 6.27 -16.14
CA VAL A 59 -17.21 5.53 -15.00
C VAL A 59 -17.88 6.49 -14.03
N VAL A 60 -19.10 6.12 -13.62
CA VAL A 60 -19.90 6.85 -12.62
C VAL A 60 -19.91 6.01 -11.35
N LEU A 61 -19.19 6.43 -10.33
CA LEU A 61 -19.13 5.77 -9.02
C LEU A 61 -20.25 6.29 -8.13
N ALA A 62 -21.07 5.39 -7.55
CA ALA A 62 -22.15 5.73 -6.64
C ALA A 62 -21.93 5.06 -5.29
N PHE A 63 -21.61 5.83 -4.26
CA PHE A 63 -21.21 5.33 -2.94
C PHE A 63 -22.42 5.13 -2.04
N GLU A 64 -22.64 3.90 -1.59
CA GLU A 64 -23.76 3.53 -0.71
C GLU A 64 -23.54 4.03 0.72
N SER A 65 -22.29 4.11 1.17
CA SER A 65 -21.88 4.58 2.49
C SER A 65 -22.10 6.06 2.72
N LYS A 66 -22.24 6.87 1.66
CA LYS A 66 -22.44 8.33 1.75
C LYS A 66 -23.65 8.76 0.95
N LYS A 67 -24.56 9.50 1.58
CA LYS A 67 -25.79 9.99 0.93
C LYS A 67 -25.83 11.51 0.92
N THR A 68 -26.26 12.08 -0.20
CA THR A 68 -26.56 13.50 -0.35
C THR A 68 -28.04 13.64 -0.74
N ALA A 69 -28.82 14.33 0.06
CA ALA A 69 -30.28 14.45 -0.09
C ALA A 69 -30.98 13.07 -0.21
N GLY A 70 -30.55 12.07 0.56
CA GLY A 70 -31.13 10.73 0.59
C GLY A 70 -30.72 9.81 -0.59
N ARG A 71 -29.88 10.28 -1.51
CA ARG A 71 -29.35 9.51 -2.64
C ARG A 71 -27.86 9.20 -2.45
N PRO A 72 -27.33 8.07 -2.98
CA PRO A 72 -25.91 7.79 -2.97
C PRO A 72 -25.11 8.96 -3.52
N PHE A 73 -23.98 9.28 -2.88
CA PHE A 73 -23.04 10.28 -3.39
C PHE A 73 -22.42 9.76 -4.70
N VAL A 74 -22.24 10.64 -5.68
CA VAL A 74 -21.82 10.24 -7.02
C VAL A 74 -20.57 11.02 -7.45
N LEU A 75 -19.55 10.30 -7.92
CA LEU A 75 -18.44 10.83 -8.70
C LEU A 75 -18.62 10.41 -10.16
N ASP A 76 -18.68 11.39 -11.06
CA ASP A 76 -18.92 11.19 -12.49
C ASP A 76 -17.70 11.64 -13.28
N ALA A 77 -17.08 10.73 -14.03
CA ALA A 77 -15.92 11.01 -14.88
C ALA A 77 -16.29 11.52 -16.28
N ALA A 78 -17.55 11.49 -16.68
CA ALA A 78 -17.93 11.96 -18.01
C ALA A 78 -17.55 13.41 -18.33
N PRO A 79 -17.59 14.36 -17.38
CA PRO A 79 -17.11 15.73 -17.59
C PRO A 79 -15.60 15.86 -17.87
N ASP A 80 -14.78 14.89 -17.46
CA ASP A 80 -13.32 14.93 -17.64
C ASP A 80 -12.89 14.43 -19.03
N VAL A 81 -13.71 13.61 -19.68
CA VAL A 81 -13.38 12.99 -20.97
C VAL A 81 -12.96 13.98 -22.03
N PRO A 82 -13.61 15.14 -22.21
CA PRO A 82 -13.14 16.13 -23.19
C PRO A 82 -11.73 16.68 -22.90
N ALA A 83 -11.33 16.79 -21.64
CA ALA A 83 -9.98 17.20 -21.27
C ALA A 83 -8.97 16.07 -21.54
N LEU A 84 -9.31 14.83 -21.20
CA LEU A 84 -8.51 13.65 -21.50
C LEU A 84 -8.27 13.47 -22.99
N LEU A 85 -9.30 13.65 -23.85
CA LEU A 85 -9.15 13.54 -25.31
C LEU A 85 -8.25 14.62 -25.91
N ARG A 86 -8.15 15.78 -25.28
CA ARG A 86 -7.24 16.87 -25.70
C ARG A 86 -5.85 16.77 -25.10
N SER A 87 -5.62 15.83 -24.20
CA SER A 87 -4.34 15.63 -23.49
C SER A 87 -3.32 14.86 -24.35
N PRO A 88 -2.06 14.78 -23.91
CA PRO A 88 -1.02 13.98 -24.54
C PRO A 88 -1.36 12.48 -24.67
N VAL A 89 -2.35 11.99 -23.94
CA VAL A 89 -2.83 10.59 -24.07
C VAL A 89 -3.38 10.31 -25.46
N PHE A 90 -4.18 11.22 -26.01
CA PHE A 90 -4.86 11.04 -27.30
C PHE A 90 -4.55 12.12 -28.35
N ALA A 91 -4.04 13.26 -27.94
CA ALA A 91 -3.66 14.34 -28.85
C ALA A 91 -2.13 14.39 -29.03
N LYS A 92 -1.68 14.98 -30.15
CA LYS A 92 -0.26 15.14 -30.44
C LYS A 92 0.32 16.33 -29.67
N PHE A 93 1.38 16.06 -28.92
CA PHE A 93 2.18 17.05 -28.18
C PHE A 93 3.65 16.94 -28.58
N GLU A 94 4.40 18.03 -28.38
CA GLU A 94 5.85 18.04 -28.55
C GLU A 94 6.52 17.52 -27.29
N PHE A 95 7.30 16.45 -27.42
CA PHE A 95 8.12 15.88 -26.35
C PHE A 95 9.61 16.12 -26.56
N PRO A 96 10.43 16.18 -25.51
CA PRO A 96 11.90 16.35 -25.64
C PRO A 96 12.55 15.25 -26.48
N SER A 97 11.96 14.03 -26.45
CA SER A 97 12.34 12.89 -27.29
C SER A 97 11.07 12.23 -27.84
N GLY A 98 11.19 11.39 -28.86
CA GLY A 98 10.04 10.74 -29.51
C GLY A 98 9.27 11.65 -30.51
N GLY A 99 9.48 12.96 -30.51
CA GLY A 99 8.92 13.92 -31.46
C GLY A 99 7.54 14.44 -31.11
N VAL A 100 6.79 14.89 -32.16
CA VAL A 100 5.44 15.46 -32.03
C VAL A 100 4.40 14.36 -32.24
N THR A 101 3.89 13.79 -31.16
CA THR A 101 2.94 12.68 -31.23
C THR A 101 2.18 12.50 -29.90
N GLN A 102 1.47 11.37 -29.72
CA GLN A 102 0.84 10.95 -28.46
C GLN A 102 1.89 10.41 -27.49
N TYR A 103 1.60 10.43 -26.18
CA TYR A 103 2.52 9.99 -25.13
C TYR A 103 3.04 8.56 -25.33
N ALA A 104 2.15 7.59 -25.54
CA ALA A 104 2.54 6.18 -25.71
C ALA A 104 3.42 5.96 -26.95
N ASP A 105 3.12 6.64 -28.04
CA ASP A 105 3.92 6.59 -29.27
C ASP A 105 5.28 7.27 -29.07
N ALA A 106 5.34 8.42 -28.40
CA ALA A 106 6.60 9.10 -28.10
C ALA A 106 7.53 8.25 -27.22
N LEU A 107 6.98 7.55 -26.22
CA LEU A 107 7.72 6.62 -25.36
C LEU A 107 8.32 5.47 -26.17
N LEU A 108 7.54 4.84 -27.05
CA LEU A 108 8.02 3.77 -27.93
C LEU A 108 9.08 4.28 -28.93
N ARG A 109 8.87 5.44 -29.54
CA ARG A 109 9.85 6.05 -30.46
C ARG A 109 11.13 6.49 -29.76
N THR A 110 11.06 6.87 -28.51
CA THR A 110 12.27 7.14 -27.70
C THR A 110 13.04 5.85 -27.41
N THR A 111 12.33 4.74 -27.19
CA THR A 111 12.95 3.41 -27.02
C THR A 111 13.57 2.90 -28.32
N PHE A 112 12.95 3.19 -29.49
CA PHE A 112 13.39 2.73 -30.83
C PHE A 112 13.68 3.89 -31.79
N PRO A 113 14.68 4.74 -31.55
CA PRO A 113 14.88 6.00 -32.27
C PRO A 113 15.26 5.84 -33.74
N LYS A 114 15.67 4.65 -34.17
CA LYS A 114 16.03 4.34 -35.56
C LYS A 114 14.85 4.06 -36.48
N ALA A 115 13.63 3.91 -35.90
CA ALA A 115 12.40 3.61 -36.64
C ALA A 115 11.66 4.90 -37.04
N ALA A 116 12.19 5.64 -38.02
CA ALA A 116 11.76 7.01 -38.33
C ALA A 116 10.27 7.16 -38.68
N ASP A 117 9.69 6.22 -39.42
CA ASP A 117 8.30 6.25 -39.92
C ASP A 117 7.36 5.28 -39.19
N TRP A 118 7.78 4.80 -38.05
CA TRP A 118 7.02 3.86 -37.23
C TRP A 118 6.27 4.56 -36.12
N HIS A 119 4.97 4.25 -35.99
CA HIS A 119 4.09 4.81 -34.99
C HIS A 119 3.17 3.77 -34.36
N THR A 120 2.83 3.95 -33.08
CA THR A 120 1.76 3.23 -32.40
C THR A 120 0.80 4.24 -31.80
N LEU A 121 -0.29 4.49 -32.49
CA LEU A 121 -1.25 5.56 -32.17
C LEU A 121 -2.54 4.99 -31.59
N LEU A 122 -3.17 5.74 -30.69
CA LEU A 122 -4.49 5.44 -30.11
C LEU A 122 -5.57 6.27 -30.82
N ASP A 123 -6.59 5.59 -31.35
CA ASP A 123 -7.76 6.24 -31.98
C ASP A 123 -8.98 6.11 -31.06
N ALA A 124 -9.34 7.22 -30.41
CA ALA A 124 -10.28 7.22 -29.29
C ALA A 124 -11.75 7.43 -29.72
N HIS A 125 -12.62 6.55 -29.24
CA HIS A 125 -14.07 6.64 -29.34
C HIS A 125 -14.71 6.58 -27.96
N VAL A 126 -15.63 7.49 -27.65
CA VAL A 126 -16.25 7.56 -26.32
C VAL A 126 -17.49 6.68 -26.26
N ALA A 127 -17.52 5.76 -25.32
CA ALA A 127 -18.68 4.92 -25.01
C ALA A 127 -19.69 5.64 -24.09
N LYS A 128 -20.85 5.04 -23.90
CA LYS A 128 -21.78 5.47 -22.85
C LYS A 128 -21.16 5.25 -21.48
N PRO A 129 -21.43 6.15 -20.50
CA PRO A 129 -20.95 5.96 -19.13
C PRO A 129 -21.45 4.64 -18.51
N VAL A 130 -20.55 3.97 -17.80
CA VAL A 130 -20.85 2.79 -16.96
C VAL A 130 -21.07 3.25 -15.53
N ARG A 131 -22.17 2.81 -14.91
CA ARG A 131 -22.46 3.14 -13.51
C ARG A 131 -22.13 1.96 -12.60
N VAL A 132 -21.32 2.21 -11.58
CA VAL A 132 -20.92 1.23 -10.58
C VAL A 132 -21.39 1.69 -9.21
N SER A 133 -22.17 0.86 -8.51
CA SER A 133 -22.51 1.05 -7.11
C SER A 133 -21.37 0.52 -6.24
N ILE A 134 -20.86 1.36 -5.33
CA ILE A 134 -19.76 1.02 -4.43
C ILE A 134 -20.36 0.73 -3.05
N PRO A 135 -20.44 -0.54 -2.63
CA PRO A 135 -20.87 -0.90 -1.28
C PRO A 135 -19.86 -0.41 -0.25
N ALA A 136 -20.30 -0.24 0.99
CA ALA A 136 -19.47 0.30 2.08
C ALA A 136 -18.15 -0.46 2.29
N GLY A 137 -18.11 -1.78 2.06
CA GLY A 137 -16.90 -2.59 2.22
C GLY A 137 -15.89 -2.51 1.06
N TYR A 138 -16.23 -1.84 -0.07
CA TYR A 138 -15.38 -1.78 -1.27
C TYR A 138 -14.89 -0.37 -1.61
N GLY A 139 -15.20 0.60 -0.77
CA GLY A 139 -14.67 1.93 -0.95
C GLY A 139 -15.47 3.00 -0.21
N TYR A 140 -14.87 4.16 -0.12
CA TYR A 140 -15.46 5.34 0.50
C TYR A 140 -15.08 6.60 -0.27
N VAL A 141 -15.78 7.71 0.04
CA VAL A 141 -15.50 9.01 -0.53
C VAL A 141 -15.30 10.04 0.57
N LEU A 142 -14.20 10.74 0.47
CA LEU A 142 -13.84 11.87 1.31
C LEU A 142 -14.30 13.17 0.64
N THR A 143 -14.61 14.19 1.41
CA THR A 143 -14.97 15.51 0.88
C THR A 143 -14.36 16.57 1.76
N SER A 144 -13.44 17.37 1.22
CA SER A 144 -12.87 18.52 1.92
C SER A 144 -13.98 19.55 2.21
N LYS A 145 -14.13 19.97 3.44
CA LYS A 145 -15.07 21.04 3.82
C LYS A 145 -14.66 22.39 3.24
N LYS A 146 -13.36 22.65 3.16
CA LYS A 146 -12.79 23.91 2.68
C LYS A 146 -12.99 24.11 1.20
N SER A 147 -12.66 23.08 0.39
CA SER A 147 -12.72 23.17 -1.07
C SER A 147 -14.01 22.62 -1.67
N GLY A 148 -14.77 21.81 -0.92
CA GLY A 148 -15.93 21.06 -1.41
C GLY A 148 -15.57 19.92 -2.37
N ARG A 149 -14.28 19.66 -2.58
CA ARG A 149 -13.80 18.61 -3.48
C ARG A 149 -13.96 17.24 -2.87
N ALA A 150 -14.37 16.29 -3.70
CA ALA A 150 -14.48 14.90 -3.31
C ALA A 150 -13.32 14.10 -3.89
N PHE A 151 -12.88 13.11 -3.11
CA PHE A 151 -11.83 12.16 -3.46
C PHE A 151 -12.25 10.78 -2.98
N ALA A 152 -12.09 9.76 -3.82
CA ALA A 152 -12.51 8.41 -3.51
C ALA A 152 -11.33 7.46 -3.33
N VAL A 153 -11.55 6.46 -2.48
CA VAL A 153 -10.67 5.30 -2.29
C VAL A 153 -11.51 4.06 -2.57
N VAL A 154 -11.13 3.23 -3.56
CA VAL A 154 -11.95 2.12 -4.06
C VAL A 154 -11.10 0.88 -4.29
N ASP A 155 -11.63 -0.31 -3.99
CA ASP A 155 -11.02 -1.59 -4.36
C ASP A 155 -10.95 -1.72 -5.88
N ILE A 156 -9.73 -1.83 -6.41
CA ILE A 156 -9.51 -1.82 -7.87
C ILE A 156 -10.04 -3.09 -8.54
N GLN A 157 -9.94 -4.22 -7.89
CA GLN A 157 -10.39 -5.51 -8.43
C GLN A 157 -11.91 -5.60 -8.44
N PHE A 158 -12.57 -5.09 -7.40
CA PHE A 158 -14.01 -4.94 -7.40
C PHE A 158 -14.45 -4.02 -8.53
N LEU A 159 -13.84 -2.86 -8.66
CA LEU A 159 -14.18 -1.88 -9.70
C LEU A 159 -13.98 -2.44 -11.11
N GLN A 160 -12.85 -3.08 -11.37
CA GLN A 160 -12.57 -3.72 -12.65
C GLN A 160 -13.66 -4.73 -13.02
N ARG A 161 -14.01 -5.64 -12.11
CA ARG A 161 -15.06 -6.62 -12.36
C ARG A 161 -16.40 -5.96 -12.69
N GLU A 162 -16.81 -4.93 -11.95
CA GLU A 162 -18.09 -4.26 -12.18
C GLU A 162 -18.12 -3.44 -13.47
N VAL A 163 -17.01 -2.82 -13.86
CA VAL A 163 -16.88 -2.10 -15.14
C VAL A 163 -16.95 -3.08 -16.30
N PHE A 164 -16.20 -4.20 -16.26
CA PHE A 164 -16.16 -5.14 -17.38
C PHE A 164 -17.40 -6.04 -17.48
N LYS A 165 -18.16 -6.24 -16.43
CA LYS A 165 -19.52 -6.83 -16.54
C LYS A 165 -20.44 -6.02 -17.48
N GLN A 166 -20.22 -4.71 -17.61
CA GLN A 166 -21.03 -3.79 -18.39
C GLN A 166 -20.36 -3.36 -19.69
N THR A 167 -19.08 -3.72 -19.89
CA THR A 167 -18.31 -3.37 -21.10
C THR A 167 -18.10 -4.63 -21.93
N PRO A 168 -18.82 -4.77 -23.07
CA PRO A 168 -18.66 -5.92 -23.94
C PRO A 168 -17.25 -5.98 -24.52
N LYS A 169 -16.83 -7.16 -24.99
CA LYS A 169 -15.51 -7.33 -25.62
C LYS A 169 -15.34 -6.34 -26.78
N GLN A 170 -14.18 -5.67 -26.77
CA GLN A 170 -13.77 -4.73 -27.81
C GLN A 170 -12.63 -5.33 -28.66
N ASP A 171 -12.53 -4.89 -29.91
CA ASP A 171 -11.36 -5.16 -30.76
C ASP A 171 -10.40 -3.98 -30.64
N GLY A 172 -9.54 -4.03 -29.61
CA GLY A 172 -8.61 -2.94 -29.29
C GLY A 172 -8.45 -2.72 -27.79
N LEU A 173 -8.21 -1.47 -27.41
CA LEU A 173 -7.96 -1.05 -26.05
C LEU A 173 -9.21 -0.43 -25.40
N VAL A 174 -9.52 -0.80 -24.17
CA VAL A 174 -10.52 -0.11 -23.34
C VAL A 174 -9.79 0.82 -22.36
N VAL A 175 -10.15 2.10 -22.36
CA VAL A 175 -9.66 3.09 -21.38
C VAL A 175 -10.82 3.46 -20.46
N ALA A 176 -10.87 2.89 -19.27
CA ALA A 176 -11.86 3.20 -18.25
C ALA A 176 -11.40 4.40 -17.41
N VAL A 177 -12.29 5.39 -17.28
CA VAL A 177 -11.97 6.70 -16.68
C VAL A 177 -12.77 6.88 -15.40
N THR A 178 -12.12 7.08 -14.27
CA THR A 178 -12.76 7.56 -13.05
C THR A 178 -12.37 9.01 -12.74
N HIS A 179 -13.01 9.62 -11.76
CA HIS A 179 -12.78 11.00 -11.33
C HIS A 179 -12.24 11.06 -9.92
N ASN A 180 -11.07 11.69 -9.69
CA ASN A 180 -10.48 11.90 -8.37
C ASN A 180 -10.53 10.64 -7.48
N THR A 181 -10.03 9.52 -7.99
CA THR A 181 -10.08 8.23 -7.31
C THR A 181 -8.69 7.62 -7.21
N THR A 182 -8.32 7.15 -6.02
CA THR A 182 -7.19 6.23 -5.83
C THR A 182 -7.70 4.83 -5.52
N TYR A 183 -6.82 3.84 -5.63
CA TYR A 183 -7.22 2.46 -5.49
C TYR A 183 -6.35 1.70 -4.51
N TYR A 184 -6.96 0.74 -3.85
CA TYR A 184 -6.28 -0.31 -3.11
C TYR A 184 -6.55 -1.68 -3.75
N ALA A 185 -5.77 -2.67 -3.40
CA ALA A 185 -5.82 -4.00 -4.02
C ALA A 185 -6.25 -5.09 -3.03
N GLU A 186 -6.73 -6.21 -3.58
CA GLU A 186 -6.97 -7.47 -2.87
C GLU A 186 -7.98 -7.40 -1.71
N GLY A 187 -8.84 -6.39 -1.68
CA GLY A 187 -9.78 -6.15 -0.58
C GLY A 187 -9.09 -5.60 0.68
N ASP A 188 -7.82 -5.26 0.59
CA ASP A 188 -6.97 -4.79 1.68
C ASP A 188 -6.53 -3.36 1.40
N ALA A 189 -7.08 -2.41 2.14
CA ALA A 189 -6.80 -0.99 1.93
C ALA A 189 -5.40 -0.56 2.39
N THR A 190 -4.63 -1.42 3.05
CA THR A 190 -3.21 -1.18 3.32
C THR A 190 -2.34 -1.41 2.08
N LEU A 191 -2.86 -2.13 1.08
CA LEU A 191 -2.26 -2.23 -0.25
C LEU A 191 -2.65 -1.02 -1.13
N CYS A 192 -2.69 0.16 -0.56
CA CYS A 192 -2.91 1.45 -1.19
C CYS A 192 -1.54 2.15 -1.42
N CYS A 193 -1.35 3.08 -2.33
CA CYS A 193 -2.37 3.58 -3.24
C CYS A 193 -1.86 3.45 -4.67
N SER A 194 -2.66 2.87 -5.53
CA SER A 194 -2.39 2.90 -6.96
C SER A 194 -3.31 3.92 -7.66
N TRP A 195 -2.88 4.39 -8.83
CA TRP A 195 -3.63 5.36 -9.62
C TRP A 195 -4.38 4.72 -10.78
N GLY A 196 -4.27 3.39 -10.91
CA GLY A 196 -4.91 2.64 -11.96
C GLY A 196 -4.48 1.18 -12.01
N ALA A 197 -4.94 0.50 -13.05
CA ALA A 197 -4.51 -0.83 -13.46
C ALA A 197 -4.52 -0.93 -14.98
N HIS A 198 -3.71 -1.83 -15.51
CA HIS A 198 -3.65 -2.13 -16.93
C HIS A 198 -3.53 -3.65 -17.16
N GLY A 199 -3.73 -4.07 -18.40
CA GLY A 199 -3.52 -5.45 -18.80
C GLY A 199 -4.67 -6.05 -19.60
N VAL A 200 -5.00 -7.32 -19.31
CA VAL A 200 -6.10 -8.06 -19.94
C VAL A 200 -7.08 -8.53 -18.88
N ASP A 201 -8.34 -8.15 -19.01
CA ASP A 201 -9.40 -8.66 -18.16
C ASP A 201 -9.71 -10.12 -18.52
N SER A 202 -9.42 -11.03 -17.62
CA SER A 202 -9.52 -12.48 -17.84
C SER A 202 -10.96 -12.94 -18.12
N ALA A 203 -11.97 -12.23 -17.61
CA ALA A 203 -13.39 -12.60 -17.82
C ALA A 203 -13.90 -12.25 -19.21
N THR A 204 -13.48 -11.11 -19.77
CA THR A 204 -13.97 -10.61 -21.08
C THR A 204 -12.93 -10.72 -22.18
N GLY A 205 -11.64 -10.83 -21.83
CA GLY A 205 -10.51 -10.77 -22.75
C GLY A 205 -10.28 -9.36 -23.31
N ASN A 206 -10.78 -8.31 -22.68
CA ASN A 206 -10.49 -6.91 -23.05
C ASN A 206 -9.08 -6.54 -22.60
N SER A 207 -8.27 -6.01 -23.52
CA SER A 207 -7.09 -5.23 -23.13
C SER A 207 -7.55 -3.89 -22.57
N PHE A 208 -6.96 -3.45 -21.44
CA PHE A 208 -7.46 -2.25 -20.79
C PHE A 208 -6.39 -1.41 -20.08
N VAL A 209 -6.72 -0.15 -19.91
CA VAL A 209 -6.17 0.79 -18.95
C VAL A 209 -7.33 1.35 -18.15
N LEU A 210 -7.32 1.21 -16.84
CA LEU A 210 -8.24 1.84 -15.91
C LEU A 210 -7.46 2.86 -15.10
N ALA A 211 -7.85 4.13 -15.13
CA ALA A 211 -7.14 5.18 -14.40
C ALA A 211 -8.06 6.33 -14.00
N SER A 212 -7.59 7.15 -13.07
CA SER A 212 -8.31 8.32 -12.59
C SER A 212 -7.87 9.60 -13.29
N TYR A 213 -8.81 10.44 -13.69
CA TYR A 213 -8.53 11.83 -14.01
C TYR A 213 -8.52 12.66 -12.74
N LEU A 214 -7.38 13.31 -12.45
CA LEU A 214 -7.21 14.09 -11.22
C LEU A 214 -7.44 15.57 -11.49
N SER A 215 -8.66 16.05 -11.24
CA SER A 215 -9.01 17.44 -11.42
C SER A 215 -8.45 18.30 -10.30
N ARG A 216 -7.19 18.76 -10.43
CA ARG A 216 -6.49 19.60 -9.46
C ARG A 216 -6.85 19.25 -8.02
N ALA A 217 -6.26 18.18 -7.52
CA ALA A 217 -6.36 17.77 -6.12
C ALA A 217 -5.06 18.08 -5.33
N PRO A 218 -4.43 19.28 -5.48
CA PRO A 218 -3.17 19.57 -4.79
C PRO A 218 -3.31 19.56 -3.27
N ASP A 219 -4.54 19.57 -2.78
CA ASP A 219 -4.86 19.51 -1.35
C ASP A 219 -4.85 18.06 -0.82
N VAL A 220 -4.80 17.03 -1.70
CA VAL A 220 -4.94 15.62 -1.32
C VAL A 220 -3.80 14.76 -1.84
N VAL A 221 -3.33 15.01 -3.08
CA VAL A 221 -2.31 14.19 -3.75
C VAL A 221 -1.38 15.07 -4.60
N GLU A 222 -0.15 14.61 -4.82
CA GLU A 222 0.84 15.30 -5.65
C GLU A 222 0.60 15.10 -7.15
N GLU A 223 -0.04 13.99 -7.53
CA GLU A 223 -0.35 13.64 -8.90
C GLU A 223 -1.44 14.56 -9.47
N GLN A 224 -1.37 14.79 -10.79
CA GLN A 224 -2.24 15.77 -11.45
C GLN A 224 -2.79 15.25 -12.78
N ASP A 225 -3.98 15.72 -13.11
CA ASP A 225 -4.70 15.57 -14.38
C ASP A 225 -4.57 14.18 -15.04
N VAL A 226 -3.76 14.02 -16.09
CA VAL A 226 -3.59 12.77 -16.86
C VAL A 226 -2.39 11.93 -16.43
N GLN A 227 -1.69 12.30 -15.38
CA GLN A 227 -0.53 11.54 -14.90
C GLN A 227 -0.88 10.08 -14.64
N PRO A 228 -2.01 9.72 -13.98
CA PRO A 228 -2.41 8.32 -13.79
C PRO A 228 -2.58 7.54 -15.11
N PHE A 229 -3.13 8.19 -16.16
CA PHE A 229 -3.28 7.55 -17.45
C PHE A 229 -1.95 7.29 -18.14
N THR A 230 -1.04 8.24 -18.07
CA THR A 230 0.29 8.10 -18.68
C THR A 230 1.16 7.11 -17.91
N GLN A 231 0.97 6.98 -16.59
CA GLN A 231 1.54 5.91 -15.79
C GLN A 231 1.09 4.55 -16.32
N GLN A 232 -0.20 4.30 -16.30
CA GLN A 232 -0.74 3.00 -16.72
C GLN A 232 -0.51 2.70 -18.20
N LEU A 233 -0.43 3.70 -19.06
CA LEU A 233 -0.05 3.52 -20.45
C LEU A 233 1.42 3.16 -20.63
N ALA A 234 2.34 3.76 -19.86
CA ALA A 234 3.75 3.41 -19.91
C ALA A 234 3.97 1.95 -19.49
N GLU A 235 3.27 1.50 -18.47
CA GLU A 235 3.27 0.13 -17.99
C GLU A 235 2.64 -0.80 -19.04
N PHE A 236 1.44 -0.48 -19.54
CA PHE A 236 0.73 -1.27 -20.56
C PHE A 236 1.50 -1.42 -21.87
N VAL A 237 2.20 -0.38 -22.34
CA VAL A 237 3.04 -0.43 -23.53
C VAL A 237 4.13 -1.49 -23.38
N ASN A 238 4.64 -1.65 -22.19
CA ASN A 238 5.75 -2.54 -21.84
C ASN A 238 5.29 -3.91 -21.33
N ASP A 239 4.07 -4.01 -20.78
CA ASP A 239 3.45 -5.28 -20.34
C ASP A 239 1.96 -5.36 -20.69
N PRO A 240 1.61 -5.45 -21.99
CA PRO A 240 0.22 -5.41 -22.45
C PRO A 240 -0.59 -6.67 -22.13
N LEU A 241 0.04 -7.73 -21.58
CA LEU A 241 -0.59 -9.03 -21.31
C LEU A 241 -0.71 -9.32 -19.83
N HIS A 242 -0.44 -8.35 -18.96
CA HIS A 242 -0.61 -8.47 -17.53
C HIS A 242 -2.08 -8.80 -17.16
N ASP A 243 -2.28 -9.67 -16.17
CA ASP A 243 -3.59 -9.93 -15.57
C ASP A 243 -3.57 -9.48 -14.10
N PRO A 244 -4.09 -8.28 -13.79
CA PRO A 244 -4.03 -7.75 -12.42
C PRO A 244 -4.95 -8.49 -11.44
N LEU A 245 -5.86 -9.35 -11.93
CA LEU A 245 -6.70 -10.20 -11.08
C LEU A 245 -6.07 -11.56 -10.78
N SER A 246 -4.96 -11.92 -11.45
CA SER A 246 -4.24 -13.13 -11.11
C SER A 246 -3.50 -12.94 -9.80
N HIS A 247 -3.73 -13.84 -8.83
CA HIS A 247 -3.03 -13.83 -7.53
C HIS A 247 -1.52 -14.13 -7.62
N GLN A 248 -1.02 -14.36 -8.82
CA GLN A 248 0.41 -14.54 -9.08
C GLN A 248 0.99 -13.21 -9.51
N ARG A 249 1.47 -12.42 -8.55
CA ARG A 249 2.27 -11.22 -8.84
C ARG A 249 3.38 -11.61 -9.83
N GLY A 250 3.35 -11.04 -11.03
CA GLY A 250 4.32 -11.31 -12.07
C GLY A 250 4.04 -12.53 -12.97
N ALA A 251 2.87 -13.16 -12.90
CA ALA A 251 2.45 -14.16 -13.85
C ALA A 251 1.74 -13.54 -15.05
N SER A 252 2.41 -13.52 -16.20
CA SER A 252 1.74 -13.29 -17.48
C SER A 252 0.81 -14.47 -17.79
N THR A 253 -0.45 -14.18 -18.16
CA THR A 253 -1.43 -15.19 -18.56
C THR A 253 -1.09 -15.94 -19.87
N ALA A 254 -0.14 -15.44 -20.64
CA ALA A 254 0.32 -16.07 -21.86
C ALA A 254 1.61 -16.87 -21.60
N GLY A 255 1.48 -18.08 -21.10
CA GLY A 255 2.54 -19.03 -20.73
C GLY A 255 3.97 -18.70 -21.20
N ASN A 256 4.90 -18.54 -20.26
CA ASN A 256 6.32 -18.29 -20.42
C ASN A 256 6.78 -16.92 -20.97
N VAL A 257 5.91 -15.92 -21.04
CA VAL A 257 6.35 -14.54 -21.31
C VAL A 257 6.64 -13.89 -19.97
N VAL A 258 7.91 -13.64 -19.70
CA VAL A 258 8.35 -12.86 -18.52
C VAL A 258 7.87 -11.44 -18.73
N PRO A 259 7.14 -10.82 -17.77
CA PRO A 259 6.80 -9.38 -17.84
C PRO A 259 8.05 -8.56 -18.13
N ALA A 260 7.89 -7.46 -18.87
CA ALA A 260 8.99 -6.76 -19.52
C ALA A 260 10.16 -6.38 -18.60
N TRP A 261 9.90 -6.16 -17.32
CA TRP A 261 10.83 -5.44 -16.46
C TRP A 261 11.27 -6.21 -15.22
N ILE A 262 10.98 -7.50 -15.11
CA ILE A 262 11.46 -8.27 -13.96
C ILE A 262 12.96 -8.46 -14.06
N ARG A 263 13.70 -7.77 -13.20
CA ARG A 263 15.00 -8.22 -12.73
C ARG A 263 14.91 -8.49 -11.24
N PRO A 264 15.27 -9.72 -10.78
CA PRO A 264 15.52 -9.90 -9.38
C PRO A 264 16.64 -8.93 -9.00
N ALA A 265 16.36 -8.08 -7.99
CA ALA A 265 17.35 -7.24 -7.37
C ALA A 265 18.01 -6.16 -8.26
N THR A 266 17.22 -5.26 -8.85
CA THR A 266 17.73 -4.04 -9.47
C THR A 266 17.57 -2.88 -8.50
N MET A 267 18.65 -2.13 -8.20
CA MET A 267 18.60 -0.93 -7.37
C MET A 267 18.20 0.29 -8.17
N ARG A 268 17.42 1.18 -7.58
CA ARG A 268 17.26 2.54 -8.10
C ARG A 268 18.58 3.29 -7.99
N PRO A 269 18.95 4.15 -8.96
CA PRO A 269 20.05 5.08 -8.76
C PRO A 269 19.82 5.92 -7.50
N GLY A 270 20.75 5.86 -6.53
CA GLY A 270 20.62 6.57 -5.26
C GLY A 270 20.13 5.72 -4.07
N ASP A 271 19.55 4.54 -4.30
CA ASP A 271 19.13 3.62 -3.24
C ASP A 271 20.30 2.76 -2.75
N GLN A 272 21.17 3.31 -1.94
CA GLN A 272 22.32 2.58 -1.39
C GLN A 272 21.96 1.52 -0.32
N GLY A 273 20.70 1.30 -0.03
CA GLY A 273 20.27 0.40 1.04
C GLY A 273 19.35 -0.76 0.63
N SER A 274 18.73 -0.73 -0.53
CA SER A 274 17.63 -1.64 -0.87
C SER A 274 18.06 -3.06 -1.23
N CYS A 275 19.29 -3.30 -1.62
CA CYS A 275 19.83 -4.66 -1.83
C CYS A 275 20.12 -5.43 -0.52
N GLY A 276 20.12 -4.76 0.62
CA GLY A 276 20.48 -5.31 1.95
C GLY A 276 19.35 -5.24 2.98
N GLY A 277 18.29 -4.52 2.72
CA GLY A 277 17.15 -4.39 3.61
C GLY A 277 16.34 -5.68 3.64
N THR A 278 16.31 -6.35 4.78
CA THR A 278 15.42 -7.47 5.11
C THR A 278 15.27 -8.59 4.07
N GLY A 279 16.36 -9.12 3.61
CA GLY A 279 16.57 -10.53 3.37
C GLY A 279 15.66 -11.35 2.46
N VAL A 280 14.60 -10.83 1.94
CA VAL A 280 13.79 -11.48 0.91
C VAL A 280 13.53 -10.47 -0.18
N ALA A 281 14.50 -10.29 -1.10
CA ALA A 281 14.10 -9.94 -2.43
C ALA A 281 13.16 -11.06 -2.87
N SER A 282 11.86 -10.81 -2.80
CA SER A 282 10.89 -11.72 -3.39
C SER A 282 11.36 -11.95 -4.83
N PRO A 283 11.58 -13.18 -5.30
CA PRO A 283 11.96 -13.43 -6.68
C PRO A 283 10.87 -12.96 -7.66
N TYR A 284 9.81 -12.37 -7.16
CA TYR A 284 8.60 -11.92 -7.86
C TYR A 284 8.35 -10.41 -7.77
N PHE A 285 9.32 -9.60 -7.34
CA PHE A 285 9.13 -8.15 -7.37
C PHE A 285 9.27 -7.67 -8.83
N VAL A 286 8.13 -7.34 -9.43
CA VAL A 286 8.07 -6.68 -10.74
C VAL A 286 8.32 -5.20 -10.50
N LEU A 287 9.45 -4.68 -11.00
CA LEU A 287 9.64 -3.24 -11.10
C LEU A 287 9.03 -2.78 -12.42
N GLU A 288 7.97 -2.01 -12.35
CA GLU A 288 7.38 -1.39 -13.51
C GLU A 288 8.17 -0.13 -13.94
N PRO A 289 8.08 0.32 -15.20
CA PRO A 289 8.88 1.45 -15.70
C PRO A 289 8.70 2.73 -14.88
N THR A 290 7.54 2.94 -14.28
CA THR A 290 7.21 4.14 -13.53
C THR A 290 7.65 4.11 -12.07
N ASP A 291 7.82 2.92 -11.49
CA ASP A 291 8.24 2.72 -10.10
C ASP A 291 9.71 3.10 -9.86
N THR A 292 10.47 3.21 -10.91
CA THR A 292 11.93 3.38 -10.86
C THR A 292 12.38 4.84 -10.94
N ASN A 293 11.46 5.76 -11.23
CA ASN A 293 11.79 7.15 -11.50
C ASN A 293 11.55 8.06 -10.29
N PRO A 294 12.58 8.72 -9.72
CA PRO A 294 12.44 9.61 -8.59
C PRO A 294 11.71 10.93 -8.92
N LYS A 295 11.59 11.27 -10.22
CA LYS A 295 10.82 12.43 -10.70
C LYS A 295 9.53 11.94 -11.33
N ASN A 296 8.43 12.02 -10.57
CA ASN A 296 7.17 11.38 -10.94
C ASN A 296 6.44 12.05 -12.10
N ASN A 297 6.57 13.35 -12.33
CA ASN A 297 5.82 14.01 -13.40
C ASN A 297 6.67 14.96 -14.26
N PHE A 298 6.19 15.22 -15.47
CA PHE A 298 6.75 16.16 -16.40
C PHE A 298 5.64 17.02 -17.05
N PRO A 299 5.73 18.37 -16.99
CA PRO A 299 4.73 19.24 -17.57
C PRO A 299 4.85 19.30 -19.10
N VAL A 300 3.74 19.13 -19.83
CA VAL A 300 3.66 19.20 -21.28
C VAL A 300 2.60 20.21 -21.68
N SER A 301 3.01 21.30 -22.36
CA SER A 301 2.13 22.43 -22.70
C SER A 301 2.16 22.86 -24.18
N LYS A 302 2.86 22.10 -25.04
CA LYS A 302 3.00 22.44 -26.46
C LYS A 302 2.21 21.47 -27.34
N PRO A 303 0.90 21.70 -27.56
CA PRO A 303 0.12 20.90 -28.48
C PRO A 303 0.51 21.19 -29.92
N PHE A 304 0.44 20.19 -30.78
CA PHE A 304 0.76 20.31 -32.22
C PHE A 304 -0.17 21.29 -32.96
N ALA A 305 -1.44 21.39 -32.57
CA ALA A 305 -2.39 22.32 -33.16
C ALA A 305 -2.40 23.64 -32.39
N ALA A 306 -1.84 24.68 -32.95
CA ALA A 306 -1.65 26.02 -32.39
C ALA A 306 -2.94 26.78 -31.97
N LYS A 307 -4.13 26.19 -32.08
CA LYS A 307 -5.43 26.81 -31.77
C LYS A 307 -6.10 26.29 -30.49
N ALA A 308 -5.56 25.27 -29.83
CA ALA A 308 -6.04 24.87 -28.51
C ALA A 308 -5.44 25.82 -27.47
N ASN A 309 -6.25 26.45 -26.62
CA ASN A 309 -5.73 27.08 -25.40
C ASN A 309 -4.75 26.11 -24.77
N ALA A 310 -3.50 26.50 -24.68
CA ALA A 310 -2.41 25.64 -24.22
C ALA A 310 -2.62 25.29 -22.73
N ALA A 311 -3.38 24.23 -22.48
CA ALA A 311 -3.45 23.66 -21.15
C ALA A 311 -2.13 22.90 -20.90
N THR A 312 -1.56 23.10 -19.73
CA THR A 312 -0.45 22.26 -19.25
C THR A 312 -1.04 20.98 -18.70
N TYR A 313 -0.53 19.85 -19.16
CA TYR A 313 -0.82 18.52 -18.62
C TYR A 313 0.42 17.97 -17.93
N HIS A 314 0.21 17.12 -16.95
CA HIS A 314 1.29 16.42 -16.25
C HIS A 314 1.30 14.96 -16.70
N VAL A 315 2.44 14.50 -17.17
CA VAL A 315 2.64 13.13 -17.64
C VAL A 315 3.66 12.42 -16.75
N GLN A 316 3.53 11.12 -16.62
CA GLN A 316 4.42 10.30 -15.82
C GLN A 316 5.79 10.18 -16.50
N ASN A 317 6.87 10.34 -15.73
CA ASN A 317 8.19 9.91 -16.14
C ASN A 317 8.33 8.40 -15.93
N GLY A 318 8.98 7.73 -16.87
CA GLY A 318 9.23 6.30 -16.82
C GLY A 318 10.65 5.94 -17.24
N ALA A 319 11.16 4.82 -16.75
CA ALA A 319 12.41 4.23 -17.19
C ALA A 319 12.23 3.57 -18.56
N LEU A 320 13.26 3.62 -19.39
CA LEU A 320 13.29 2.99 -20.70
C LEU A 320 14.04 1.66 -20.66
N LEU A 321 13.84 0.83 -21.67
CA LEU A 321 14.47 -0.47 -21.81
C LEU A 321 16.01 -0.43 -21.65
N PRO A 322 16.74 0.57 -22.17
CA PRO A 322 18.18 0.73 -21.90
C PRO A 322 18.55 0.83 -20.42
N TRP A 323 17.70 1.42 -19.60
CA TRP A 323 17.94 1.50 -18.15
C TRP A 323 18.00 0.11 -17.52
N TYR A 324 17.01 -0.76 -17.83
CA TYR A 324 16.92 -2.11 -17.28
C TYR A 324 18.00 -3.07 -17.79
N THR A 325 18.44 -2.88 -19.04
CA THR A 325 19.39 -3.79 -19.69
C THR A 325 20.83 -3.36 -19.51
N GLY A 326 21.07 -2.11 -19.07
CA GLY A 326 22.41 -1.52 -19.06
C GLY A 326 22.99 -1.24 -20.44
N ALA A 327 22.19 -1.38 -21.52
CA ALA A 327 22.63 -1.27 -22.91
C ALA A 327 22.08 0.02 -23.54
N ALA A 328 22.72 1.16 -23.29
CA ALA A 328 22.36 2.42 -23.93
C ALA A 328 22.60 2.42 -25.45
N GLU A 329 23.61 1.68 -25.91
CA GLU A 329 23.94 1.57 -27.31
C GLU A 329 23.05 0.55 -28.04
N GLY A 330 22.36 1.00 -29.08
CA GLY A 330 21.47 0.17 -29.89
C GLY A 330 19.97 0.41 -29.70
N LEU A 331 19.52 0.83 -28.55
CA LEU A 331 18.11 1.14 -28.23
C LEU A 331 17.87 2.63 -27.96
N GLY A 332 18.88 3.49 -28.07
CA GLY A 332 18.84 4.91 -27.72
C GLY A 332 19.73 5.24 -26.54
N SER A 333 20.15 6.51 -26.43
CA SER A 333 21.13 6.96 -25.44
C SER A 333 20.50 7.49 -24.15
N THR A 334 19.19 7.37 -23.97
CA THR A 334 18.46 7.88 -22.80
C THR A 334 17.89 6.74 -21.98
N TYR A 335 17.81 6.95 -20.66
CA TYR A 335 17.29 6.00 -19.69
C TYR A 335 15.88 6.29 -19.22
N SER A 336 15.36 7.49 -19.48
CA SER A 336 14.02 7.91 -19.06
C SER A 336 13.29 8.74 -20.10
N PHE A 337 11.96 8.77 -20.01
CA PHE A 337 11.04 9.52 -20.85
C PHE A 337 9.86 10.03 -20.02
N PRO A 338 9.33 11.24 -20.30
CA PRO A 338 9.78 12.25 -21.26
C PRO A 338 10.97 13.08 -20.80
N ASP A 339 11.28 13.15 -19.51
CA ASP A 339 12.46 13.85 -19.00
C ASP A 339 13.71 12.96 -19.10
N PRO A 340 14.65 13.23 -20.03
CA PRO A 340 15.87 12.42 -20.15
C PRO A 340 16.84 12.61 -18.98
N GLN A 341 16.59 13.61 -18.13
CA GLN A 341 17.38 13.89 -16.92
C GLN A 341 16.81 13.23 -15.66
N ALA A 342 15.66 12.57 -15.78
CA ALA A 342 15.07 11.89 -14.65
C ALA A 342 15.87 10.66 -14.21
N LEU A 343 16.47 9.94 -15.17
CA LEU A 343 17.43 8.84 -14.95
C LEU A 343 18.64 9.07 -15.86
N THR A 344 19.80 9.25 -15.27
CA THR A 344 21.07 9.56 -16.00
C THR A 344 22.01 8.37 -16.07
N GLU A 345 21.74 7.31 -15.31
CA GLU A 345 22.55 6.10 -15.23
C GLU A 345 21.67 4.86 -15.40
N ALA A 346 22.26 3.78 -15.92
CA ALA A 346 21.58 2.50 -15.99
C ALA A 346 21.37 1.90 -14.60
N ALA A 347 20.39 0.99 -14.50
CA ALA A 347 20.18 0.23 -13.27
C ALA A 347 21.40 -0.60 -12.89
N HIS A 348 21.79 -0.54 -11.63
CA HIS A 348 22.87 -1.37 -11.11
C HIS A 348 22.30 -2.70 -10.59
N PRO A 349 22.84 -3.87 -11.03
CA PRO A 349 22.44 -5.14 -10.46
C PRO A 349 22.87 -5.20 -9.00
N CYS A 350 22.01 -5.71 -8.13
CA CYS A 350 22.40 -6.01 -6.76
C CYS A 350 23.55 -7.01 -6.75
N PRO A 351 24.57 -6.84 -5.89
CA PRO A 351 25.66 -7.78 -5.79
C PRO A 351 25.12 -9.18 -5.44
N ALA A 352 25.52 -10.19 -6.21
CA ALA A 352 25.20 -11.58 -5.90
C ALA A 352 25.68 -11.88 -4.48
N ARG A 353 24.83 -12.42 -3.61
CA ARG A 353 25.24 -12.89 -2.28
C ARG A 353 26.31 -13.96 -2.48
N GLY A 354 27.55 -13.60 -2.18
CA GLY A 354 28.64 -14.57 -2.09
C GLY A 354 28.27 -15.60 -1.03
N ARG A 355 28.30 -16.88 -1.36
CA ARG A 355 28.27 -17.95 -0.37
C ARG A 355 29.49 -17.75 0.52
N GLY A 356 29.25 -17.38 1.80
CA GLY A 356 30.25 -17.37 2.85
C GLY A 356 31.24 -16.20 2.77
N GLY A 357 30.80 -15.01 3.11
CA GLY A 357 31.65 -13.97 3.67
C GLY A 357 31.38 -13.92 5.18
N GLN A 358 32.35 -14.33 5.95
CA GLN A 358 32.37 -14.13 7.40
C GLN A 358 32.16 -12.65 7.70
N GLY A 359 31.29 -12.37 8.67
CA GLY A 359 30.94 -11.04 9.10
C GLY A 359 32.18 -10.18 9.38
N GLY A 360 32.26 -9.07 8.68
CA GLY A 360 33.02 -7.94 9.19
C GLY A 360 32.45 -7.60 10.56
N ALA A 361 33.32 -7.52 11.55
CA ALA A 361 32.95 -7.15 12.91
C ALA A 361 32.11 -5.87 12.86
N ALA A 362 30.90 -5.94 13.39
CA ALA A 362 30.10 -4.75 13.65
C ALA A 362 30.96 -3.77 14.46
N PRO A 363 30.91 -2.46 14.14
CA PRO A 363 31.57 -1.48 14.99
C PRO A 363 31.05 -1.67 16.39
N THR A 364 31.95 -1.85 17.35
CA THR A 364 31.65 -1.90 18.77
C THR A 364 30.90 -0.61 19.12
N ALA A 365 29.63 -0.75 19.47
CA ALA A 365 28.87 0.34 20.06
C ALA A 365 29.64 0.87 21.28
N PRO A 366 29.68 2.19 21.47
CA PRO A 366 30.23 2.71 22.72
C PRO A 366 29.38 2.12 23.85
N THR A 367 30.04 1.38 24.74
CA THR A 367 29.47 0.89 25.98
C THR A 367 29.20 2.08 26.90
N THR A 368 28.09 2.75 26.71
CA THR A 368 27.46 3.49 27.80
C THR A 368 26.78 2.44 28.66
N ALA A 369 27.23 2.33 29.90
CA ALA A 369 26.58 1.49 30.90
C ALA A 369 25.09 1.81 30.93
N PRO A 370 24.18 0.79 30.99
CA PRO A 370 22.75 1.06 31.05
C PRO A 370 22.49 1.94 32.28
N ILE A 371 21.91 3.10 32.06
CA ILE A 371 21.32 3.88 33.14
C ILE A 371 20.09 3.06 33.59
N PRO A 372 19.98 2.66 34.88
CA PRO A 372 18.80 1.98 35.34
C PRO A 372 17.61 2.93 35.20
N LEU A 373 16.72 2.65 34.28
CA LEU A 373 15.45 3.35 34.21
C LEU A 373 14.51 2.74 35.25
N SER A 374 14.14 3.56 36.22
CA SER A 374 12.84 3.47 36.88
C SER A 374 11.74 3.50 35.81
N SER A 375 10.59 2.84 36.05
CA SER A 375 9.38 3.01 35.24
C SER A 375 9.22 4.47 34.83
N PRO A 376 8.81 4.78 33.56
CA PRO A 376 8.78 6.16 33.09
C PRO A 376 8.04 7.00 34.11
N PRO A 377 8.67 8.05 34.64
CA PRO A 377 8.13 8.80 35.78
C PRO A 377 6.81 9.47 35.49
N ASN A 378 6.39 9.52 34.22
CA ASN A 378 5.30 10.33 33.76
C ASN A 378 4.15 9.54 33.11
N GLY A 379 4.23 8.22 33.01
CA GLY A 379 3.18 7.40 32.40
C GLY A 379 3.11 7.45 30.87
N HIS A 380 4.08 8.10 30.21
CA HIS A 380 4.25 8.03 28.77
C HIS A 380 5.24 6.90 28.44
N HIS A 381 4.88 6.07 27.47
CA HIS A 381 5.61 4.85 27.15
C HIS A 381 6.11 4.86 25.71
N LEU A 382 7.32 4.36 25.51
CA LEU A 382 7.82 3.93 24.22
C LEU A 382 7.51 2.43 24.04
N ILE A 383 6.68 2.13 23.04
CA ILE A 383 6.17 0.77 22.76
C ILE A 383 6.86 0.25 21.50
N GLY A 384 7.44 -0.96 21.56
CA GLY A 384 8.19 -1.49 20.42
C GLY A 384 7.84 -2.92 20.11
N TYR A 385 7.56 -3.20 18.83
CA TYR A 385 7.41 -4.57 18.35
C TYR A 385 8.77 -5.22 18.18
N TRP A 386 8.94 -6.36 18.86
CA TRP A 386 10.11 -7.21 18.81
C TRP A 386 9.87 -8.38 17.87
N THR A 387 10.48 -8.33 16.67
CA THR A 387 10.30 -9.40 15.68
C THR A 387 11.08 -10.64 16.10
N VAL A 388 10.38 -11.68 16.49
CA VAL A 388 10.99 -12.95 16.96
C VAL A 388 11.32 -13.90 15.80
N TYR A 389 11.43 -13.38 14.59
CA TYR A 389 11.83 -14.09 13.37
C TYR A 389 12.96 -13.34 12.66
N GLY A 390 13.78 -14.03 11.89
CA GLY A 390 14.67 -13.41 10.90
C GLY A 390 15.66 -12.35 11.40
N GLY A 391 16.39 -12.60 12.50
CA GLY A 391 17.44 -11.70 12.99
C GLY A 391 16.96 -10.76 14.09
N ALA A 392 16.13 -11.26 14.97
CA ALA A 392 15.65 -10.58 16.18
C ALA A 392 16.79 -9.91 16.98
N THR A 393 16.49 -8.74 17.52
CA THR A 393 17.38 -8.06 18.47
C THR A 393 17.52 -8.93 19.71
N PRO A 394 18.75 -9.30 20.14
CA PRO A 394 18.92 -9.99 21.42
C PRO A 394 18.32 -9.17 22.57
N ALA A 395 17.60 -9.80 23.48
CA ALA A 395 16.90 -9.09 24.57
C ALA A 395 17.82 -8.12 25.35
N ARG A 396 19.08 -8.54 25.62
CA ARG A 396 20.09 -7.71 26.29
C ARG A 396 20.52 -6.48 25.49
N GLU A 397 20.20 -6.40 24.18
CA GLU A 397 20.54 -5.28 23.30
C GLU A 397 19.33 -4.36 23.06
N ILE A 398 18.17 -4.69 23.61
CA ILE A 398 16.98 -3.82 23.56
C ILE A 398 17.23 -2.64 24.49
N PRO A 399 17.30 -1.39 23.98
CA PRO A 399 17.52 -0.21 24.81
C PRO A 399 16.48 -0.06 25.92
N SER A 400 16.92 0.47 27.06
CA SER A 400 16.06 0.65 28.24
C SER A 400 14.95 1.69 28.05
N GLN A 401 15.01 2.49 26.98
CA GLN A 401 13.97 3.44 26.59
C GLN A 401 12.65 2.74 26.15
N TRP A 402 12.71 1.48 25.74
CA TRP A 402 11.52 0.69 25.39
C TRP A 402 10.84 0.19 26.66
N ASP A 403 9.68 0.76 26.99
CA ASP A 403 8.93 0.46 28.22
C ASP A 403 8.03 -0.75 28.08
N ILE A 404 7.41 -0.89 26.89
CA ILE A 404 6.56 -2.01 26.53
C ILE A 404 7.16 -2.70 25.30
N VAL A 405 7.48 -3.96 25.42
CA VAL A 405 8.05 -4.80 24.37
C VAL A 405 7.01 -5.83 23.94
N ILE A 406 6.61 -5.82 22.69
CA ILE A 406 5.59 -6.72 22.15
C ILE A 406 6.26 -7.72 21.21
N ALA A 407 6.32 -8.98 21.61
CA ALA A 407 6.86 -10.06 20.78
C ALA A 407 5.93 -10.33 19.59
N ALA A 408 6.42 -10.34 18.37
CA ALA A 408 5.65 -10.53 17.15
C ALA A 408 6.15 -11.77 16.38
N PHE A 409 5.37 -12.84 16.19
CA PHE A 409 3.97 -13.04 16.53
C PHE A 409 3.68 -14.45 17.02
N ALA A 410 2.56 -14.63 17.73
CA ALA A 410 1.88 -15.91 17.77
C ALA A 410 0.91 -15.99 16.60
N THR A 411 0.96 -17.09 15.84
CA THR A 411 0.25 -17.26 14.57
C THR A 411 -0.68 -18.47 14.61
N PRO A 412 -1.65 -18.61 13.67
CA PRO A 412 -2.47 -19.81 13.57
C PRO A 412 -1.63 -21.08 13.44
N ASP A 413 -2.01 -22.13 14.16
CA ASP A 413 -1.42 -23.47 14.01
C ASP A 413 -2.26 -24.32 13.05
N HIS A 414 -1.82 -24.38 11.80
CA HIS A 414 -2.51 -25.17 10.77
C HIS A 414 -2.41 -26.70 10.94
N ASN A 415 -1.61 -27.18 11.90
CA ASN A 415 -1.45 -28.60 12.23
C ASN A 415 -2.26 -29.02 13.47
N ALA A 416 -2.98 -28.09 14.10
CA ALA A 416 -3.82 -28.28 15.26
C ALA A 416 -5.30 -28.06 14.92
N PRO A 417 -6.24 -28.38 15.83
CA PRO A 417 -7.65 -28.02 15.62
C PRO A 417 -7.84 -26.54 15.31
N GLU A 418 -8.76 -26.22 14.41
CA GLU A 418 -9.04 -24.86 13.97
C GLU A 418 -9.27 -23.88 15.14
N GLY A 419 -8.72 -22.70 15.04
CA GLY A 419 -8.73 -21.68 16.08
C GLY A 419 -7.52 -21.73 17.01
N THR A 420 -6.66 -22.78 16.95
CA THR A 420 -5.46 -22.89 17.78
C THR A 420 -4.38 -21.91 17.32
N MET A 421 -3.81 -21.17 18.28
CA MET A 421 -2.63 -20.33 18.08
C MET A 421 -1.36 -21.06 18.52
N GLN A 422 -0.23 -20.79 17.87
CA GLN A 422 1.11 -21.26 18.22
C GLN A 422 2.08 -20.09 18.32
N PHE A 423 3.07 -20.26 19.19
CA PHE A 423 4.22 -19.36 19.25
C PHE A 423 5.50 -20.16 19.04
N ARG A 424 6.43 -19.62 18.26
CA ARG A 424 7.75 -20.19 18.02
C ARG A 424 8.81 -19.18 18.41
N THR A 425 9.77 -19.62 19.21
CA THR A 425 10.92 -18.80 19.59
C THR A 425 11.79 -18.45 18.36
N PRO A 426 12.58 -17.36 18.44
CA PRO A 426 13.51 -16.99 17.37
C PRO A 426 14.39 -18.17 16.94
N GLN A 427 14.71 -18.25 15.65
CA GLN A 427 15.57 -19.31 15.12
C GLN A 427 16.94 -19.34 15.83
N GLY A 428 17.29 -20.49 16.38
CA GLY A 428 18.54 -20.68 17.11
C GLY A 428 18.47 -20.37 18.60
N MET A 429 17.29 -19.98 19.11
CA MET A 429 17.03 -19.76 20.53
C MET A 429 16.08 -20.83 21.06
N ASP A 430 16.46 -21.52 22.15
CA ASP A 430 15.54 -22.43 22.80
C ASP A 430 14.50 -21.70 23.66
N ALA A 431 13.44 -22.42 24.05
CA ALA A 431 12.34 -21.84 24.80
C ALA A 431 12.76 -21.34 26.20
N GLU A 432 13.68 -22.02 26.86
CA GLU A 432 14.14 -21.65 28.21
C GLU A 432 14.97 -20.36 28.17
N GLN A 433 15.81 -20.20 27.14
CA GLN A 433 16.55 -18.95 26.94
C GLN A 433 15.59 -17.80 26.69
N PHE A 434 14.57 -17.99 25.84
CA PHE A 434 13.59 -16.95 25.56
C PHE A 434 12.74 -16.53 26.76
N LYS A 435 12.36 -17.52 27.61
CA LYS A 435 11.70 -17.25 28.91
C LYS A 435 12.61 -16.45 29.86
N ALA A 436 13.89 -16.82 29.90
CA ALA A 436 14.88 -16.08 30.71
C ALA A 436 15.05 -14.63 30.22
N ASP A 437 15.03 -14.41 28.90
CA ASP A 437 15.11 -13.09 28.28
C ASP A 437 13.88 -12.25 28.65
N ILE A 438 12.67 -12.80 28.56
CA ILE A 438 11.43 -12.14 29.02
C ILE A 438 11.54 -11.78 30.51
N ALA A 439 11.94 -12.71 31.33
CA ALA A 439 12.09 -12.49 32.78
C ALA A 439 13.12 -11.39 33.10
N ALA A 440 14.21 -11.29 32.32
CA ALA A 440 15.22 -10.26 32.46
C ALA A 440 14.65 -8.86 32.13
N LEU A 441 13.94 -8.72 30.99
CA LEU A 441 13.28 -7.48 30.62
C LEU A 441 12.25 -7.04 31.68
N LYS A 442 11.46 -7.97 32.21
CA LYS A 442 10.47 -7.68 33.25
C LYS A 442 11.13 -7.24 34.56
N LYS A 443 12.30 -7.85 34.92
CA LYS A 443 13.06 -7.45 36.11
C LYS A 443 13.59 -6.02 36.01
N GLU A 444 13.79 -5.50 34.80
CA GLU A 444 14.14 -4.10 34.55
C GLU A 444 12.95 -3.13 34.59
N GLY A 445 11.75 -3.63 34.92
CA GLY A 445 10.52 -2.86 35.03
C GLY A 445 9.70 -2.74 33.72
N ARG A 446 10.14 -3.38 32.65
CA ARG A 446 9.44 -3.38 31.36
C ARG A 446 8.23 -4.31 31.39
N LYS A 447 7.25 -4.02 30.53
CA LYS A 447 6.17 -4.94 30.20
C LYS A 447 6.53 -5.73 28.95
N VAL A 448 6.25 -7.04 28.95
CA VAL A 448 6.51 -7.89 27.79
C VAL A 448 5.22 -8.60 27.39
N MET A 449 4.72 -8.32 26.21
CA MET A 449 3.46 -8.86 25.68
C MET A 449 3.73 -9.75 24.47
N ILE A 450 2.72 -10.50 24.03
CA ILE A 450 2.72 -11.29 22.80
C ILE A 450 1.64 -10.80 21.86
N SER A 451 1.99 -10.44 20.62
CA SER A 451 1.03 -10.10 19.59
C SER A 451 0.53 -11.33 18.85
N LEU A 452 -0.77 -11.36 18.59
CA LEU A 452 -1.49 -12.44 17.93
C LEU A 452 -1.93 -11.99 16.55
N GLY A 453 -1.48 -12.70 15.49
CA GLY A 453 -1.81 -12.38 14.11
C GLY A 453 -0.62 -11.88 13.31
N GLY A 454 -0.66 -10.63 12.88
CA GLY A 454 0.34 -9.98 12.04
C GLY A 454 -0.02 -9.97 10.55
N GLY A 455 0.63 -9.09 9.81
CA GLY A 455 0.40 -8.90 8.37
C GLY A 455 0.47 -10.19 7.56
N GLY A 456 -0.52 -10.39 6.68
CA GLY A 456 -0.64 -11.58 5.84
C GLY A 456 -1.07 -12.85 6.55
N GLN A 457 -1.40 -12.82 7.84
CA GLN A 457 -1.97 -13.93 8.58
C GLN A 457 -3.50 -13.89 8.51
N HIS A 458 -4.08 -14.73 7.68
CA HIS A 458 -5.55 -14.83 7.56
C HIS A 458 -6.11 -15.72 8.68
N PHE A 459 -6.62 -15.09 9.73
CA PHE A 459 -7.22 -15.78 10.85
C PHE A 459 -8.59 -15.18 11.19
N THR A 460 -9.60 -16.03 11.38
CA THR A 460 -10.94 -15.57 11.76
C THR A 460 -11.59 -16.49 12.77
N LEU A 461 -12.30 -15.91 13.71
CA LEU A 461 -13.16 -16.60 14.68
C LEU A 461 -14.64 -16.63 14.24
N ALA A 462 -14.94 -16.59 12.94
CA ALA A 462 -16.31 -16.61 12.44
C ALA A 462 -17.08 -17.86 12.89
N ASP A 463 -16.45 -19.03 13.00
CA ASP A 463 -17.05 -20.22 13.60
C ASP A 463 -16.85 -20.19 15.13
N PRO A 464 -17.92 -20.16 15.95
CA PRO A 464 -17.81 -20.13 17.41
C PRO A 464 -17.12 -21.38 17.99
N LYS A 465 -17.05 -22.49 17.26
CA LYS A 465 -16.32 -23.70 17.67
C LYS A 465 -14.81 -23.49 17.77
N ARG A 466 -14.27 -22.46 17.12
CA ARG A 466 -12.85 -22.09 17.18
C ARG A 466 -12.48 -21.37 18.49
N VAL A 467 -13.44 -20.71 19.16
CA VAL A 467 -13.20 -19.89 20.35
C VAL A 467 -12.53 -20.69 21.48
N PRO A 468 -12.97 -21.89 21.88
CA PRO A 468 -12.30 -22.64 22.95
C PRO A 468 -10.85 -22.98 22.65
N ASN A 469 -10.52 -23.31 21.38
CA ASN A 469 -9.15 -23.62 20.96
C ASN A 469 -8.27 -22.36 20.99
N PHE A 470 -8.82 -21.22 20.52
CA PHE A 470 -8.14 -19.93 20.61
C PHE A 470 -7.84 -19.56 22.05
N VAL A 471 -8.85 -19.52 22.91
CA VAL A 471 -8.71 -19.16 24.33
C VAL A 471 -7.68 -20.06 25.03
N SER A 472 -7.82 -21.38 24.90
CA SER A 472 -6.92 -22.32 25.58
C SER A 472 -5.47 -22.26 25.09
N SER A 473 -5.26 -22.06 23.79
CA SER A 473 -3.91 -21.91 23.22
C SER A 473 -3.25 -20.59 23.61
N VAL A 474 -4.00 -19.50 23.62
CA VAL A 474 -3.50 -18.19 24.06
C VAL A 474 -3.12 -18.21 25.53
N ILE A 475 -4.00 -18.76 26.40
CA ILE A 475 -3.69 -18.94 27.83
C ILE A 475 -2.40 -19.75 28.03
N ARG A 476 -2.26 -20.85 27.30
CA ARG A 476 -1.04 -21.67 27.35
C ARG A 476 0.20 -20.88 26.94
N ILE A 477 0.17 -20.17 25.80
CA ILE A 477 1.32 -19.37 25.32
C ILE A 477 1.73 -18.34 26.37
N VAL A 478 0.77 -17.57 26.88
CA VAL A 478 1.02 -16.55 27.91
C VAL A 478 1.62 -17.16 29.15
N SER A 479 1.06 -18.28 29.64
CA SER A 479 1.53 -18.97 30.86
C SER A 479 2.90 -19.57 30.68
N ASP A 480 3.17 -20.24 29.55
CA ASP A 480 4.42 -20.94 29.28
C ASP A 480 5.62 -19.99 29.20
N TYR A 481 5.42 -18.78 28.64
CA TYR A 481 6.49 -17.81 28.44
C TYR A 481 6.49 -16.67 29.48
N GLY A 482 5.43 -16.51 30.25
CA GLY A 482 5.33 -15.49 31.29
C GLY A 482 5.08 -14.07 30.75
N PHE A 483 4.35 -13.93 29.65
CA PHE A 483 3.96 -12.63 29.13
C PHE A 483 3.03 -11.87 30.07
N ASP A 484 3.11 -10.55 30.09
CA ASP A 484 2.25 -9.66 30.90
C ASP A 484 0.87 -9.43 30.25
N GLY A 485 0.71 -9.77 28.98
CA GLY A 485 -0.51 -9.53 28.23
C GLY A 485 -0.45 -10.05 26.81
N ILE A 486 -1.55 -9.79 26.10
CA ILE A 486 -1.70 -10.05 24.66
C ILE A 486 -1.97 -8.76 23.93
N ASP A 487 -1.55 -8.74 22.69
CA ASP A 487 -1.86 -7.73 21.69
C ASP A 487 -2.59 -8.36 20.52
N ILE A 488 -3.54 -7.67 19.90
CA ILE A 488 -4.35 -8.19 18.79
C ILE A 488 -4.02 -7.43 17.52
N ASP A 489 -3.37 -8.13 16.61
CA ASP A 489 -2.97 -7.66 15.28
C ASP A 489 -3.70 -8.43 14.18
N PHE A 490 -5.03 -8.33 14.20
CA PHE A 490 -5.87 -8.97 13.18
C PHE A 490 -6.16 -7.99 12.05
N GLU A 491 -5.25 -7.99 11.09
CA GLU A 491 -5.32 -7.13 9.91
C GLU A 491 -6.34 -7.62 8.88
N SER A 492 -6.62 -6.81 7.89
CA SER A 492 -7.51 -7.15 6.78
C SER A 492 -6.95 -8.34 5.96
N PRO A 493 -7.76 -9.33 5.58
CA PRO A 493 -9.21 -9.47 5.77
C PRO A 493 -9.62 -10.29 7.02
N SER A 494 -8.75 -10.46 8.04
CA SER A 494 -9.05 -11.27 9.23
C SER A 494 -10.25 -10.75 10.02
N LEU A 495 -10.42 -9.42 10.06
CA LEU A 495 -11.57 -8.75 10.63
C LEU A 495 -12.26 -7.86 9.60
N ALA A 496 -13.50 -8.19 9.29
CA ALA A 496 -14.37 -7.40 8.44
C ALA A 496 -15.81 -7.46 8.97
N ILE A 497 -16.54 -6.37 8.83
CA ILE A 497 -17.94 -6.22 9.22
C ILE A 497 -18.80 -6.81 8.10
N ASP A 498 -19.69 -7.72 8.44
CA ASP A 498 -20.60 -8.35 7.47
C ASP A 498 -21.61 -7.35 6.90
N PRO A 499 -22.06 -7.54 5.65
CA PRO A 499 -23.13 -6.74 5.07
C PRO A 499 -24.39 -6.78 5.92
N GLY A 500 -24.90 -5.58 6.28
CA GLY A 500 -26.10 -5.44 7.13
C GLY A 500 -25.82 -5.24 8.62
N ASP A 501 -24.58 -5.44 9.08
CA ASP A 501 -24.15 -5.06 10.42
C ASP A 501 -23.81 -3.56 10.44
N THR A 502 -24.71 -2.75 10.94
CA THR A 502 -24.65 -1.27 10.86
C THR A 502 -24.56 -0.57 12.22
N ASP A 503 -24.62 -1.31 13.31
CA ASP A 503 -24.53 -0.76 14.68
C ASP A 503 -23.32 -1.31 15.43
N TYR A 504 -22.24 -0.54 15.50
CA TYR A 504 -21.01 -0.95 16.17
C TYR A 504 -21.18 -1.25 17.68
N ARG A 505 -22.24 -0.77 18.32
CA ARG A 505 -22.54 -1.05 19.74
C ARG A 505 -23.15 -2.42 19.96
N HIS A 506 -23.82 -2.93 18.93
CA HIS A 506 -24.52 -4.22 18.97
C HIS A 506 -24.11 -5.05 17.73
N PRO A 507 -22.83 -5.43 17.59
CA PRO A 507 -22.35 -6.12 16.43
C PRO A 507 -23.02 -7.49 16.26
N THR A 508 -23.29 -7.84 15.02
CA THR A 508 -23.88 -9.14 14.64
C THR A 508 -22.91 -10.01 13.83
N THR A 509 -21.79 -9.44 13.40
CA THR A 509 -20.73 -10.12 12.66
C THR A 509 -20.07 -11.19 13.53
N PRO A 510 -20.15 -12.49 13.17
CA PRO A 510 -19.70 -13.58 14.04
C PRO A 510 -18.22 -13.51 14.44
N SER A 511 -17.33 -13.12 13.50
CA SER A 511 -15.89 -13.00 13.80
C SER A 511 -15.61 -11.97 14.89
N ILE A 512 -16.33 -10.87 14.89
CA ILE A 512 -16.21 -9.78 15.87
C ILE A 512 -16.81 -10.21 17.22
N VAL A 513 -18.04 -10.74 17.22
CA VAL A 513 -18.71 -11.19 18.45
C VAL A 513 -17.92 -12.27 19.15
N ASN A 514 -17.40 -13.25 18.40
CA ASN A 514 -16.60 -14.35 18.96
C ASN A 514 -15.24 -13.87 19.47
N LEU A 515 -14.59 -12.90 18.81
CA LEU A 515 -13.34 -12.31 19.30
C LEU A 515 -13.55 -11.55 20.61
N ILE A 516 -14.61 -10.74 20.71
CA ILE A 516 -14.97 -10.05 21.95
C ILE A 516 -15.15 -11.05 23.10
N SER A 517 -15.88 -12.16 22.84
CA SER A 517 -16.07 -13.24 23.82
C SER A 517 -14.74 -13.90 24.23
N ALA A 518 -13.87 -14.17 23.27
CA ALA A 518 -12.57 -14.79 23.50
C ALA A 518 -11.65 -13.90 24.36
N LEU A 519 -11.56 -12.60 24.04
CA LEU A 519 -10.75 -11.64 24.79
C LEU A 519 -11.19 -11.53 26.25
N ARG A 520 -12.50 -11.52 26.51
CA ARG A 520 -13.03 -11.51 27.88
C ARG A 520 -12.68 -12.80 28.62
N GLN A 521 -12.80 -13.97 27.99
CA GLN A 521 -12.44 -15.24 28.61
C GLN A 521 -10.93 -15.30 28.94
N VAL A 522 -10.05 -14.81 28.08
CA VAL A 522 -8.61 -14.74 28.37
C VAL A 522 -8.32 -13.78 29.52
N HIS A 523 -8.93 -12.59 29.52
CA HIS A 523 -8.80 -11.62 30.62
C HIS A 523 -9.30 -12.18 31.95
N ASP A 524 -10.46 -12.81 31.96
CA ASP A 524 -11.07 -13.38 33.17
C ASP A 524 -10.19 -14.49 33.77
N HIS A 525 -9.45 -15.23 32.93
CA HIS A 525 -8.52 -16.25 33.38
C HIS A 525 -7.33 -15.66 34.15
N PHE A 526 -6.73 -14.57 33.65
CA PHE A 526 -5.54 -13.95 34.24
C PHE A 526 -5.86 -12.88 35.28
N GLY A 527 -7.04 -12.26 35.18
CA GLY A 527 -7.52 -11.22 36.11
C GLY A 527 -7.06 -9.80 35.77
N PRO A 528 -7.38 -8.83 36.65
CA PRO A 528 -7.31 -7.40 36.32
C PRO A 528 -5.91 -6.81 36.11
N GLY A 529 -4.85 -7.56 36.37
CA GLY A 529 -3.48 -7.12 36.05
C GLY A 529 -3.00 -7.52 34.65
N PHE A 530 -3.79 -8.29 33.92
CA PHE A 530 -3.46 -8.77 32.60
C PHE A 530 -3.72 -7.69 31.53
N MET A 531 -2.73 -7.44 30.66
CA MET A 531 -2.81 -6.43 29.64
C MET A 531 -3.47 -6.94 28.35
N ILE A 532 -4.36 -6.16 27.78
CA ILE A 532 -4.90 -6.35 26.42
C ILE A 532 -4.69 -5.07 25.64
N SER A 533 -3.95 -5.16 24.54
CA SER A 533 -3.84 -4.07 23.54
C SER A 533 -4.41 -4.51 22.20
N LEU A 534 -4.71 -3.51 21.37
CA LEU A 534 -5.17 -3.67 20.00
C LEU A 534 -4.33 -2.79 19.10
N VAL A 535 -3.90 -3.33 17.96
CA VAL A 535 -3.09 -2.61 16.96
C VAL A 535 -3.77 -2.61 15.57
N PRO A 536 -4.93 -1.98 15.46
CA PRO A 536 -5.70 -1.95 14.21
C PRO A 536 -4.98 -1.14 13.14
N GLU A 537 -5.19 -1.52 11.88
CA GLU A 537 -4.81 -0.69 10.73
C GLU A 537 -5.57 0.64 10.73
N GLY A 538 -5.01 1.67 10.10
CA GLY A 538 -5.68 2.96 9.93
C GLY A 538 -7.06 2.86 9.26
N THR A 539 -7.26 1.85 8.45
CA THR A 539 -8.55 1.55 7.81
C THR A 539 -9.58 0.92 8.75
N GLN A 540 -9.12 0.26 9.81
CA GLN A 540 -10.00 -0.45 10.74
C GLN A 540 -10.55 0.42 11.88
N ILE A 541 -10.03 1.66 12.06
CA ILE A 541 -10.57 2.65 13.00
C ILE A 541 -10.80 4.00 12.34
N PRO A 542 -9.78 4.79 11.96
CA PRO A 542 -10.00 6.14 11.43
C PRO A 542 -10.93 6.19 10.21
N SER A 543 -10.85 5.22 9.30
CA SER A 543 -11.78 5.16 8.17
C SER A 543 -13.23 4.88 8.57
N GLY A 544 -13.47 4.39 9.78
CA GLY A 544 -14.80 4.27 10.37
C GLY A 544 -15.55 5.60 10.52
N TYR A 545 -14.83 6.72 10.49
CA TYR A 545 -15.44 8.05 10.51
C TYR A 545 -16.20 8.36 9.20
N PRO A 546 -15.59 8.28 8.00
CA PRO A 546 -16.31 8.51 6.75
C PRO A 546 -17.14 7.32 6.27
N SER A 547 -16.84 6.08 6.70
CA SER A 547 -17.48 4.86 6.21
C SER A 547 -17.47 3.76 7.27
N TYR A 548 -18.53 2.95 7.36
CA TYR A 548 -18.62 1.82 8.27
C TYR A 548 -19.12 0.57 7.52
N GLY A 549 -18.33 -0.51 7.52
CA GLY A 549 -18.65 -1.78 6.84
C GLY A 549 -17.42 -2.40 6.18
N GLY A 550 -17.41 -3.71 6.04
CA GLY A 550 -16.22 -4.45 5.59
C GLY A 550 -15.05 -4.21 6.55
N GLN A 551 -13.88 -3.87 6.04
CA GLN A 551 -12.70 -3.54 6.88
C GLN A 551 -12.85 -2.19 7.60
N PHE A 552 -13.62 -1.23 7.05
CA PHE A 552 -13.70 0.14 7.53
C PHE A 552 -14.43 0.24 8.86
N GLY A 553 -13.69 0.56 9.91
CA GLY A 553 -14.20 0.65 11.27
C GLY A 553 -14.41 -0.69 11.98
N SER A 554 -13.81 -1.79 11.49
CA SER A 554 -14.03 -3.15 11.99
C SER A 554 -13.59 -3.38 13.45
N TYR A 555 -12.67 -2.57 13.98
CA TYR A 555 -12.29 -2.62 15.40
C TYR A 555 -13.17 -1.77 16.33
N LEU A 556 -14.02 -0.90 15.81
CA LEU A 556 -14.88 -0.06 16.65
C LEU A 556 -15.82 -0.85 17.55
N PRO A 557 -16.48 -1.96 17.09
CA PRO A 557 -17.28 -2.80 17.95
C PRO A 557 -16.46 -3.47 19.07
N ILE A 558 -15.24 -3.89 18.78
CA ILE A 558 -14.34 -4.54 19.74
C ILE A 558 -13.93 -3.53 20.80
N LEU A 559 -13.42 -2.36 20.40
CA LEU A 559 -13.06 -1.27 21.29
C LEU A 559 -14.21 -0.86 22.20
N HIS A 560 -15.42 -0.76 21.66
CA HIS A 560 -16.61 -0.45 22.45
C HIS A 560 -16.89 -1.52 23.50
N ALA A 561 -16.83 -2.79 23.09
CA ALA A 561 -17.22 -3.91 23.95
C ALA A 561 -16.21 -4.27 25.04
N ILE A 562 -14.91 -3.93 24.87
CA ILE A 562 -13.85 -4.28 25.85
C ILE A 562 -13.24 -3.06 26.54
N ARG A 563 -13.89 -1.88 26.49
CA ARG A 563 -13.37 -0.64 27.09
C ARG A 563 -12.91 -0.77 28.53
N ASP A 564 -13.60 -1.60 29.30
CA ASP A 564 -13.35 -1.87 30.71
C ASP A 564 -12.08 -2.70 30.98
N ILE A 565 -11.66 -3.52 30.02
CA ILE A 565 -10.49 -4.40 30.12
C ILE A 565 -9.36 -4.01 29.16
N LEU A 566 -9.55 -2.99 28.31
CA LEU A 566 -8.55 -2.51 27.38
C LEU A 566 -7.40 -1.84 28.12
N SER A 567 -6.16 -2.23 27.86
CA SER A 567 -4.97 -1.53 28.35
C SER A 567 -4.64 -0.32 27.46
N PHE A 568 -4.56 -0.51 26.16
CA PHE A 568 -4.37 0.55 25.20
C PHE A 568 -4.69 0.10 23.76
N VAL A 569 -4.80 1.06 22.87
CA VAL A 569 -4.87 0.89 21.41
C VAL A 569 -3.81 1.77 20.76
N ASP A 570 -3.09 1.22 19.80
CA ASP A 570 -2.05 1.89 19.03
C ASP A 570 -2.28 1.69 17.53
N VAL A 571 -3.11 2.58 16.95
CA VAL A 571 -3.48 2.50 15.53
C VAL A 571 -2.23 2.58 14.66
N GLN A 572 -2.16 1.71 13.66
CA GLN A 572 -1.12 1.74 12.62
C GLN A 572 -1.35 2.96 11.72
N ASP A 573 -0.67 4.07 12.00
CA ASP A 573 -0.75 5.33 11.23
C ASP A 573 0.17 5.30 10.00
N TYR A 574 0.30 4.13 9.39
CA TYR A 574 1.14 3.84 8.22
C TYR A 574 0.45 2.78 7.33
N ASN A 575 0.95 2.54 6.12
CA ASN A 575 0.35 1.62 5.15
C ASN A 575 -1.16 1.85 5.00
N THR A 576 -1.56 3.09 4.84
CA THR A 576 -2.96 3.50 4.84
C THR A 576 -3.20 4.57 3.79
N PRO A 577 -4.39 4.62 3.16
CA PRO A 577 -4.73 5.70 2.26
C PRO A 577 -4.89 7.03 3.01
N PRO A 578 -5.03 8.15 2.29
CA PRO A 578 -5.44 9.42 2.88
C PRO A 578 -6.75 9.29 3.64
N LEU A 579 -6.82 9.89 4.84
CA LEU A 579 -7.99 9.82 5.70
C LEU A 579 -8.48 11.21 6.11
N GLN A 580 -9.72 11.27 6.60
CA GLN A 580 -10.39 12.53 6.95
C GLN A 580 -10.27 12.81 8.44
N GLY A 581 -9.81 14.02 8.81
CA GLY A 581 -9.80 14.51 10.17
C GLY A 581 -11.17 15.07 10.65
N LEU A 582 -11.30 15.35 11.95
CA LEU A 582 -12.52 15.90 12.55
C LEU A 582 -12.91 17.28 12.01
N ASP A 583 -11.96 18.05 11.51
CA ASP A 583 -12.18 19.32 10.83
C ASP A 583 -12.82 19.13 9.44
N GLY A 584 -12.81 17.89 8.94
CA GLY A 584 -13.35 17.51 7.64
C GLY A 584 -12.40 17.71 6.49
N GLU A 585 -11.09 17.96 6.77
CA GLU A 585 -10.03 17.99 5.76
C GLU A 585 -9.39 16.60 5.61
N ILE A 586 -8.69 16.40 4.50
CA ILE A 586 -8.07 15.13 4.14
C ILE A 586 -6.57 15.24 4.39
N TYR A 587 -5.99 14.27 5.08
CA TYR A 587 -4.58 14.25 5.47
C TYR A 587 -3.85 13.05 4.88
N GLN A 588 -2.57 13.28 4.50
CA GLN A 588 -1.69 12.26 3.94
C GLN A 588 -0.90 11.56 5.05
N PRO A 589 -0.75 10.23 5.00
CA PRO A 589 0.12 9.49 5.91
C PRO A 589 1.55 10.05 5.97
N GLY A 590 2.22 9.84 7.10
CA GLY A 590 3.60 10.28 7.30
C GLY A 590 3.79 11.76 7.61
N THR A 591 2.70 12.52 7.82
CA THR A 591 2.75 13.95 8.19
C THR A 591 2.32 14.17 9.64
N VAL A 592 2.80 15.25 10.26
CA VAL A 592 2.36 15.65 11.61
C VAL A 592 0.85 15.87 11.67
N ASP A 593 0.29 16.48 10.64
CA ASP A 593 -1.15 16.71 10.51
C ASP A 593 -1.94 15.40 10.52
N TYR A 594 -1.47 14.40 9.79
CA TYR A 594 -2.11 13.08 9.72
C TYR A 594 -2.13 12.39 11.08
N HIS A 595 -0.95 12.27 11.72
CA HIS A 595 -0.85 11.62 13.03
C HIS A 595 -1.71 12.31 14.08
N ALA A 596 -1.72 13.64 14.10
CA ALA A 596 -2.56 14.40 15.02
C ALA A 596 -4.07 14.21 14.73
N ALA A 597 -4.48 14.27 13.47
CA ALA A 597 -5.87 14.15 13.07
C ALA A 597 -6.43 12.75 13.32
N MET A 598 -5.67 11.69 13.02
CA MET A 598 -6.11 10.30 13.18
C MET A 598 -6.18 9.90 14.65
N THR A 599 -5.18 10.29 15.43
CA THR A 599 -5.16 10.04 16.88
C THR A 599 -6.31 10.76 17.58
N GLU A 600 -6.62 12.00 17.17
CA GLU A 600 -7.68 12.78 17.82
C GLU A 600 -9.08 12.20 17.57
N LEU A 601 -9.30 11.41 16.52
CA LEU A 601 -10.56 10.68 16.35
C LEU A 601 -10.87 9.81 17.59
N LEU A 602 -9.90 9.08 18.10
CA LEU A 602 -10.08 8.26 19.30
C LEU A 602 -10.18 9.10 20.60
N LEU A 603 -9.44 10.21 20.65
CA LEU A 603 -9.37 11.06 21.85
C LEU A 603 -10.56 12.02 22.01
N HIS A 604 -11.24 12.36 20.90
CA HIS A 604 -12.37 13.27 20.88
C HIS A 604 -13.72 12.55 20.66
N GLY A 605 -13.68 11.39 19.98
CA GLY A 605 -14.86 10.69 19.49
C GLY A 605 -15.37 11.25 18.15
N PHE A 606 -16.17 10.45 17.46
CA PHE A 606 -16.66 10.79 16.12
C PHE A 606 -17.94 10.04 15.76
N ASN A 607 -18.65 10.55 14.74
CA ASN A 607 -19.83 9.89 14.18
C ASN A 607 -19.42 8.78 13.22
N VAL A 608 -19.65 7.53 13.58
CA VAL A 608 -19.33 6.34 12.77
C VAL A 608 -20.13 6.36 11.47
N GLY A 609 -19.43 6.20 10.33
CA GLY A 609 -20.03 6.31 9.00
C GLY A 609 -20.66 7.68 8.71
N GLY A 610 -20.30 8.71 9.48
CA GLY A 610 -20.90 10.04 9.39
C GLY A 610 -22.34 10.11 9.94
N ASP A 611 -22.84 9.06 10.61
CA ASP A 611 -24.19 9.04 11.18
C ASP A 611 -24.19 9.65 12.59
N PRO A 612 -24.89 10.79 12.84
CA PRO A 612 -24.96 11.41 14.15
C PRO A 612 -25.58 10.53 15.24
N LYS A 613 -26.29 9.46 14.87
CA LYS A 613 -26.86 8.50 15.82
C LYS A 613 -25.86 7.45 16.29
N GLN A 614 -24.73 7.34 15.60
CA GLN A 614 -23.69 6.36 15.83
C GLN A 614 -22.40 7.05 16.35
N PHE A 615 -22.51 7.83 17.43
CA PHE A 615 -21.34 8.50 17.99
C PHE A 615 -20.47 7.52 18.77
N PHE A 616 -19.20 7.39 18.37
CA PHE A 616 -18.18 6.64 19.10
C PHE A 616 -17.58 7.54 20.18
N GLU A 617 -17.80 7.16 21.43
CA GLU A 617 -17.35 7.92 22.60
C GLU A 617 -15.83 7.98 22.71
N PRO A 618 -15.24 9.09 23.15
CA PRO A 618 -13.80 9.22 23.36
C PRO A 618 -13.22 8.09 24.21
N LEU A 619 -12.02 7.64 23.87
CA LEU A 619 -11.22 6.82 24.78
C LEU A 619 -10.47 7.73 25.76
N PRO A 620 -10.22 7.28 27.01
CA PRO A 620 -9.27 7.94 27.90
C PRO A 620 -7.89 8.05 27.25
N ALA A 621 -7.22 9.19 27.42
CA ALA A 621 -5.96 9.45 26.75
C ALA A 621 -4.86 8.44 27.14
N ASP A 622 -4.88 7.94 28.37
CA ASP A 622 -3.98 6.88 28.88
C ASP A 622 -4.24 5.49 28.27
N ARG A 623 -5.16 5.41 27.31
CA ARG A 623 -5.47 4.20 26.52
C ARG A 623 -5.15 4.35 25.04
N VAL A 624 -4.57 5.48 24.61
CA VAL A 624 -4.31 5.76 23.19
C VAL A 624 -2.82 6.04 22.96
N ALA A 625 -2.19 5.27 22.08
CA ALA A 625 -0.85 5.52 21.54
C ALA A 625 -0.93 5.80 20.03
N VAL A 626 0.12 6.39 19.48
CA VAL A 626 0.28 6.60 18.03
C VAL A 626 1.21 5.54 17.47
N GLY A 627 0.80 4.84 16.42
CA GLY A 627 1.63 3.83 15.76
C GLY A 627 2.44 4.40 14.58
N PHE A 628 3.73 4.11 14.56
CA PHE A 628 4.68 4.57 13.54
C PHE A 628 5.44 3.42 12.89
N LEU A 629 5.73 3.55 11.59
CA LEU A 629 6.62 2.66 10.85
C LEU A 629 8.01 3.32 10.73
N THR A 630 9.03 2.66 11.24
CA THR A 630 10.41 3.18 11.25
C THR A 630 11.00 3.41 9.85
N GLY A 631 10.40 2.85 8.79
CA GLY A 631 10.83 3.04 7.40
C GLY A 631 10.19 4.25 6.69
N ASP A 632 9.03 4.71 7.17
CA ASP A 632 8.18 5.69 6.46
C ASP A 632 8.16 7.06 7.13
N THR A 633 8.80 7.21 8.26
CA THR A 633 8.85 8.45 9.02
C THR A 633 10.27 8.77 9.49
N THR A 634 10.45 9.93 10.07
CA THR A 634 11.72 10.36 10.68
C THR A 634 11.54 10.64 12.17
N PRO A 635 12.60 10.51 13.00
CA PRO A 635 12.52 10.91 14.42
C PRO A 635 12.00 12.34 14.63
N ALA A 636 12.28 13.24 13.70
CA ALA A 636 11.81 14.63 13.77
C ALA A 636 10.30 14.75 13.58
N ILE A 637 9.72 14.05 12.61
CA ILE A 637 8.26 14.03 12.39
C ILE A 637 7.55 13.42 13.60
N VAL A 638 8.05 12.27 14.10
CA VAL A 638 7.49 11.62 15.29
C VAL A 638 7.55 12.55 16.51
N SER A 639 8.72 13.15 16.75
CA SER A 639 8.92 14.09 17.86
C SER A 639 7.94 15.28 17.79
N GLN A 640 7.76 15.87 16.60
CA GLN A 640 6.83 16.98 16.39
C GLN A 640 5.37 16.55 16.56
N ALA A 641 5.00 15.38 16.05
CA ALA A 641 3.64 14.85 16.19
C ALA A 641 3.29 14.59 17.66
N MET A 642 4.18 13.92 18.40
CA MET A 642 4.00 13.64 19.83
C MET A 642 3.97 14.93 20.66
N ASP A 643 4.87 15.90 20.39
CA ASP A 643 4.82 17.20 21.11
C ASP A 643 3.51 17.92 20.84
N TYR A 644 3.04 17.94 19.58
CA TYR A 644 1.79 18.59 19.24
C TYR A 644 0.58 17.91 19.90
N ILE A 645 0.46 16.61 19.82
CA ILE A 645 -0.69 15.86 20.38
C ILE A 645 -0.71 15.98 21.91
N ILE A 646 0.44 15.86 22.57
CA ILE A 646 0.54 15.87 24.03
C ILE A 646 0.36 17.29 24.59
N THR A 647 1.00 18.30 23.99
CA THR A 647 1.10 19.65 24.56
C THR A 647 0.21 20.70 23.91
N GLY A 648 -0.39 20.39 22.75
CA GLY A 648 -1.15 21.34 21.93
C GLY A 648 -0.32 22.33 21.14
N LYS A 649 1.03 22.26 21.18
CA LYS A 649 1.93 23.17 20.48
C LYS A 649 2.15 22.74 19.05
N ALA A 650 1.38 23.31 18.12
CA ALA A 650 1.50 23.00 16.70
C ALA A 650 2.85 23.45 16.12
N PRO A 651 3.62 22.57 15.44
CA PRO A 651 4.80 22.97 14.68
C PRO A 651 4.45 23.95 13.55
N ALA A 652 5.44 24.70 13.07
CA ALA A 652 5.26 25.57 11.90
C ALA A 652 4.87 24.73 10.67
N GLY A 653 3.88 25.19 9.92
CA GLY A 653 3.37 24.49 8.73
C GLY A 653 2.25 23.49 9.00
N THR A 654 1.92 23.20 10.27
CA THR A 654 0.77 22.32 10.63
C THR A 654 -0.55 23.02 10.32
N HIS A 655 -1.44 22.32 9.62
CA HIS A 655 -2.77 22.82 9.22
C HIS A 655 -3.88 22.29 10.12
N TYR A 656 -3.80 21.02 10.54
CA TYR A 656 -4.76 20.43 11.47
C TYR A 656 -4.73 21.18 12.81
N ARG A 657 -5.90 21.41 13.38
CA ARG A 657 -6.01 22.05 14.69
C ARG A 657 -6.77 21.11 15.64
N LEU A 658 -6.08 20.73 16.72
CA LEU A 658 -6.68 19.87 17.74
C LEU A 658 -7.97 20.50 18.27
N GLN A 659 -9.01 19.68 18.41
CA GLN A 659 -10.29 20.08 19.04
C GLN A 659 -10.06 20.47 20.52
N ARG A 660 -9.05 19.88 21.15
CA ARG A 660 -8.55 20.29 22.47
C ARG A 660 -7.23 21.07 22.32
N PRO A 661 -7.27 22.41 22.31
CA PRO A 661 -6.06 23.22 22.06
C PRO A 661 -4.91 23.01 23.06
N ALA A 662 -5.19 22.53 24.28
CA ALA A 662 -4.20 22.22 25.29
C ALA A 662 -3.52 20.84 25.08
N GLY A 663 -3.88 20.14 24.03
CA GLY A 663 -3.40 18.78 23.78
C GLY A 663 -3.95 17.74 24.75
N TYR A 664 -3.33 16.57 24.73
CA TYR A 664 -3.75 15.39 25.49
C TYR A 664 -2.59 14.87 26.36
N PRO A 665 -2.26 15.56 27.47
CA PRO A 665 -1.07 15.27 28.27
C PRO A 665 -1.09 13.91 28.98
N GLY A 666 -2.23 13.19 28.96
CA GLY A 666 -2.34 11.84 29.52
C GLY A 666 -2.16 10.70 28.53
N MET A 667 -1.77 10.98 27.27
CA MET A 667 -1.57 9.92 26.27
C MET A 667 -0.57 8.88 26.73
N ILE A 668 -0.84 7.58 26.40
CA ILE A 668 0.06 6.51 26.81
C ILE A 668 1.42 6.56 26.08
N GLY A 669 1.50 7.03 24.83
CA GLY A 669 2.79 7.22 24.18
C GLY A 669 2.83 6.93 22.69
N ALA A 670 3.96 6.38 22.22
CA ALA A 670 4.23 6.08 20.83
C ALA A 670 4.62 4.62 20.64
N MET A 671 4.06 3.97 19.63
CA MET A 671 4.39 2.62 19.21
C MET A 671 5.23 2.63 17.93
N PHE A 672 6.13 1.66 17.79
CA PHE A 672 6.95 1.49 16.59
C PHE A 672 6.96 0.06 16.06
N TRP A 673 6.69 -0.06 14.79
CA TRP A 673 7.04 -1.21 13.97
C TRP A 673 8.37 -0.95 13.27
N THR A 674 9.57 -1.42 13.70
CA THR A 674 9.87 -2.28 14.85
C THR A 674 11.09 -1.76 15.61
N LEU A 675 11.29 -2.21 16.86
CA LEU A 675 12.53 -1.95 17.61
C LEU A 675 13.77 -2.57 16.93
N ASP A 676 13.58 -3.67 16.18
CA ASP A 676 14.65 -4.27 15.37
C ASP A 676 15.07 -3.37 14.19
N ALA A 677 14.12 -2.63 13.60
CA ALA A 677 14.42 -1.63 12.57
C ALA A 677 15.13 -0.40 13.18
N ASP A 678 14.73 0.03 14.37
CA ASP A 678 15.40 1.09 15.11
C ASP A 678 16.85 0.72 15.44
N ARG A 679 17.11 -0.54 15.87
CA ARG A 679 18.47 -1.07 16.05
C ARG A 679 19.28 -0.99 14.75
N ARG A 680 18.73 -1.38 13.60
CA ARG A 680 19.41 -1.27 12.30
C ARG A 680 19.69 0.18 11.91
N GLY A 681 18.84 1.11 12.34
CA GLY A 681 18.98 2.55 12.22
C GLY A 681 19.86 3.19 13.30
N ASN A 682 20.65 2.40 14.05
CA ASN A 682 21.50 2.86 15.13
C ASN A 682 20.74 3.55 16.28
N TYR A 683 19.53 3.03 16.57
CA TYR A 683 18.66 3.50 17.66
C TYR A 683 18.23 4.97 17.57
N ASN A 684 18.09 5.47 16.33
CA ASN A 684 17.77 6.88 16.12
C ASN A 684 16.39 7.28 16.67
N PHE A 685 15.38 6.37 16.64
CA PHE A 685 14.04 6.66 17.17
C PHE A 685 14.02 6.58 18.69
N SER A 686 14.50 5.49 19.29
CA SER A 686 14.49 5.32 20.74
C SER A 686 15.36 6.36 21.45
N ASN A 687 16.50 6.76 20.87
CA ASN A 687 17.39 7.78 21.44
C ASN A 687 16.79 9.21 21.39
N VAL A 688 15.83 9.49 20.53
CA VAL A 688 15.19 10.81 20.42
C VAL A 688 13.82 10.80 21.11
N VAL A 689 12.96 9.85 20.75
CA VAL A 689 11.56 9.83 21.17
C VAL A 689 11.41 9.33 22.62
N GLY A 690 12.21 8.36 23.06
CA GLY A 690 12.16 7.83 24.43
C GLY A 690 12.40 8.91 25.46
N PRO A 691 13.55 9.61 25.47
CA PRO A 691 13.82 10.71 26.41
C PRO A 691 12.78 11.85 26.34
N GLN A 692 12.24 12.13 25.14
CA GLN A 692 11.18 13.13 24.96
C GLN A 692 9.89 12.71 25.69
N LEU A 693 9.42 11.48 25.47
CA LEU A 693 8.23 10.96 26.13
C LEU A 693 8.36 10.94 27.64
N HIS A 694 9.51 10.45 28.13
CA HIS A 694 9.81 10.42 29.56
C HIS A 694 10.00 11.82 30.19
N GLY A 695 10.24 12.84 29.38
CA GLY A 695 10.39 14.24 29.79
C GLY A 695 9.08 14.99 29.99
N TYR A 696 7.94 14.49 29.48
CA TYR A 696 6.66 15.15 29.67
C TYR A 696 6.15 15.00 31.09
N PRO A 697 5.45 16.01 31.66
CA PRO A 697 4.82 15.87 32.96
C PRO A 697 3.70 14.80 32.90
N ALA A 698 3.57 14.02 33.96
CA ALA A 698 2.45 13.08 34.08
C ALA A 698 1.13 13.81 33.89
N GLY A 699 0.31 13.36 32.97
CA GLY A 699 -1.03 13.88 32.79
C GLY A 699 -1.85 13.66 34.09
N LYS A 700 -2.44 14.72 34.61
CA LYS A 700 -3.38 14.64 35.75
C LYS A 700 -4.76 14.30 35.27
#